data_867b39b7d14f6b0bdc8f537b8eb25136
#
_entry.id   867b39b7d14f6b0bdc8f537b8eb25136
#
_cell.length_a   1.000
_cell.length_b   1.000
_cell.length_c   1.000
_cell.angle_alpha   90.00
_cell.angle_beta   90.00
_cell.angle_gamma   90.00
#
_symmetry.space_group_name_H-M   'P 1'
#
loop_
_entity.id
_entity.type
_entity.pdbx_description
1 polymer ?
#
loop_
_entity_poly.entity_id
_entity_poly.type
_entity_poly.pdbx_seq_one_letter_code
_entity_poly.pdbx_strand_id
1 'polypeptide(L)'
;MNRRLSSSYRAFILLVLITTLSWVNNSAIGAEPNVIVFLTDDQGWGDLGCYGHPRIQSPNIDRFATEGMRLTQCYSACSVCSPSRSAILTGRTPYRNGVWRWIPEGSQYHLRTSEITLPSLLKKRGYETCHVGKWHLNGLFNSQDQPQPDAHGYDHWMATQNNAAPNHMNPTNFVRNGQPVGKLEGPSSGVCVQEAIGWLEGRKDKSKPFFLTVWTHEPHLPIETAEEYLKLYSDIQDEDLRQHHGNITQVDAAFGKLMKAVDTLGYRDNTLVVFTADNGPEGEGTKGRTRGSTGGLRGRKRHSHEGGIRVPGIIRWPGTIQPGSTSDTPVIGTDIFATVCELAGVVVPNDRVIDSASMTPMFRSEPIVRTQPLYWRNHLAAEQYRVAMRDGDWKIVAAEDLSSFELYNLKEDWQESQDLASKYPDKFNELRAKLIAHDTAVLKDGPDWWKDEVGSEAKQKTKAKARAKGDQKPVARDPNQPVQAPAQTAKEPITRAGTPKLDIDGAVPEIYKTASDYDLYLYIFSPKGHDPLKDKRPAIVFFFGGGWTGGSPTQFEPHARYLASRGMVAAVADYRVKSRQKTSPKECVADGKSAVRYLRTHAARLGIDPNKIAAGGGSAGGHVAAATGTLHGLDDPTDDRSISSKSNALVLFNPVYDNGPEGGWNHALVESYWKEISPAANIDENCPPAIVFLGEKDALIPVATAKRFQQRMKEAGVVSELELYPGQPHGFFNRSKGGSEIFLDTIQKMDRFLVDQGYLAGKPTESQLSEVAKKTLP
;
A
#
# COMPACT_ATOMS: atom_id res chain seq x y z
N MET A 1 -78.76 3.82 -39.66
CA MET A 1 -79.12 4.93 -38.75
C MET A 1 -77.80 5.47 -38.19
N ASN A 2 -77.19 6.39 -38.88
CA ASN A 2 -75.91 7.08 -38.50
C ASN A 2 -76.23 8.30 -37.63
N ARG A 3 -75.93 8.26 -36.34
CA ARG A 3 -75.88 9.48 -35.51
C ARG A 3 -74.51 10.01 -35.48
N ARG A 4 -74.26 11.17 -36.12
CA ARG A 4 -73.06 11.99 -36.01
C ARG A 4 -73.04 12.58 -34.59
N LEU A 5 -72.01 12.28 -33.80
CA LEU A 5 -71.70 13.00 -32.57
C LEU A 5 -71.25 14.43 -32.90
N SER A 6 -71.84 15.43 -32.24
CA SER A 6 -71.62 16.86 -32.49
C SER A 6 -70.16 17.27 -32.15
N SER A 7 -69.65 18.28 -32.89
CA SER A 7 -68.30 18.85 -32.76
C SER A 7 -67.97 19.35 -31.35
N SER A 8 -68.96 19.65 -30.52
CA SER A 8 -68.80 20.14 -29.15
C SER A 8 -68.29 19.06 -28.17
N TYR A 9 -68.58 17.80 -28.41
CA TYR A 9 -68.06 16.72 -27.56
C TYR A 9 -66.60 16.37 -27.85
N ARG A 10 -66.11 16.58 -29.07
CA ARG A 10 -64.70 16.36 -29.40
C ARG A 10 -63.78 17.45 -28.82
N ALA A 11 -64.28 18.71 -28.73
CA ALA A 11 -63.55 19.79 -28.11
C ALA A 11 -63.44 19.63 -26.59
N PHE A 12 -64.48 19.07 -25.94
CA PHE A 12 -64.49 18.86 -24.49
C PHE A 12 -63.57 17.70 -24.07
N ILE A 13 -63.52 16.60 -24.85
CA ILE A 13 -62.60 15.49 -24.60
C ILE A 13 -61.15 15.84 -24.87
N LEU A 14 -60.86 16.71 -25.87
CA LEU A 14 -59.52 17.20 -26.15
C LEU A 14 -59.04 18.19 -25.09
N LEU A 15 -59.96 19.01 -24.53
CA LEU A 15 -59.62 19.98 -23.46
C LEU A 15 -59.38 19.29 -22.13
N VAL A 16 -60.12 18.20 -21.80
CA VAL A 16 -59.88 17.38 -20.59
C VAL A 16 -58.61 16.57 -20.70
N LEU A 17 -58.26 16.05 -21.90
CA LEU A 17 -56.98 15.35 -22.12
C LEU A 17 -55.76 16.30 -22.08
N ILE A 18 -55.92 17.56 -22.53
CA ILE A 18 -54.83 18.54 -22.44
C ILE A 18 -54.67 19.07 -21.02
N THR A 19 -55.73 19.18 -20.23
CA THR A 19 -55.64 19.58 -18.81
C THR A 19 -55.12 18.45 -17.90
N THR A 20 -55.35 17.18 -18.25
CA THR A 20 -54.75 16.04 -17.50
C THR A 20 -53.30 15.76 -17.88
N LEU A 21 -52.85 16.10 -19.10
CA LEU A 21 -51.40 16.04 -19.45
C LEU A 21 -50.59 17.21 -18.90
N SER A 22 -51.22 18.30 -18.47
CA SER A 22 -50.53 19.47 -17.87
C SER A 22 -50.33 19.34 -16.35
N TRP A 23 -50.80 18.25 -15.71
CA TRP A 23 -50.67 17.99 -14.29
C TRP A 23 -49.66 16.85 -13.94
N VAL A 24 -48.97 16.32 -14.95
CA VAL A 24 -47.85 15.39 -14.76
C VAL A 24 -46.61 16.07 -15.31
N ASN A 25 -46.04 17.03 -14.61
CA ASN A 25 -44.66 17.43 -14.54
C ASN A 25 -44.52 18.87 -13.98
N ASN A 26 -44.96 19.07 -12.77
CA ASN A 26 -44.40 20.08 -11.90
C ASN A 26 -44.23 19.47 -10.51
N SER A 27 -43.44 18.40 -10.43
CA SER A 27 -42.64 18.19 -9.24
C SER A 27 -41.78 19.43 -9.15
N ALA A 28 -42.07 20.32 -8.22
CA ALA A 28 -41.16 21.37 -7.83
C ALA A 28 -39.78 20.69 -7.69
N ILE A 29 -38.88 21.00 -8.61
CA ILE A 29 -37.46 20.69 -8.44
C ILE A 29 -37.11 21.47 -7.18
N GLY A 30 -37.10 20.80 -6.03
CA GLY A 30 -36.63 21.39 -4.78
C GLY A 30 -35.24 21.97 -5.05
N ALA A 31 -34.85 22.98 -4.30
CA ALA A 31 -33.53 23.56 -4.44
C ALA A 31 -32.47 22.43 -4.46
N GLU A 32 -31.50 22.52 -5.38
CA GLU A 32 -30.40 21.56 -5.50
C GLU A 32 -29.77 21.34 -4.10
N PRO A 33 -29.62 20.10 -3.63
CA PRO A 33 -29.18 19.86 -2.26
C PRO A 33 -27.70 20.21 -2.05
N ASN A 34 -27.37 20.67 -0.88
CA ASN A 34 -25.99 20.65 -0.41
C ASN A 34 -25.54 19.21 -0.19
N VAL A 35 -24.26 18.97 -0.33
CA VAL A 35 -23.67 17.63 -0.10
C VAL A 35 -22.45 17.75 0.80
N ILE A 36 -22.41 16.92 1.84
CA ILE A 36 -21.25 16.73 2.73
C ILE A 36 -20.82 15.28 2.66
N VAL A 37 -19.54 15.03 2.35
CA VAL A 37 -18.92 13.70 2.44
C VAL A 37 -17.88 13.74 3.55
N PHE A 38 -18.21 13.12 4.69
CA PHE A 38 -17.30 12.95 5.80
C PHE A 38 -16.64 11.57 5.71
N LEU A 39 -15.32 11.55 5.56
CA LEU A 39 -14.54 10.34 5.36
C LEU A 39 -13.48 10.20 6.45
N THR A 40 -13.50 9.10 7.17
CA THR A 40 -12.46 8.71 8.12
C THR A 40 -11.39 7.87 7.43
N ASP A 41 -10.21 7.77 8.04
CA ASP A 41 -9.05 7.06 7.51
C ASP A 41 -8.75 5.82 8.35
N ASP A 42 -8.78 4.62 7.73
CA ASP A 42 -8.55 3.34 8.41
C ASP A 42 -9.59 2.97 9.50
N GLN A 43 -10.81 3.44 9.42
CA GLN A 43 -11.84 3.09 10.38
C GLN A 43 -12.49 1.74 10.08
N GLY A 44 -12.48 0.85 11.07
CA GLY A 44 -13.11 -0.46 10.95
C GLY A 44 -14.64 -0.40 10.94
N TRP A 45 -15.26 -1.35 10.24
CA TRP A 45 -16.73 -1.50 10.19
C TRP A 45 -17.34 -1.63 11.59
N GLY A 46 -16.64 -2.29 12.52
CA GLY A 46 -17.10 -2.51 13.88
C GLY A 46 -16.66 -1.45 14.91
N ASP A 47 -16.13 -0.29 14.50
CA ASP A 47 -15.55 0.71 15.43
C ASP A 47 -16.58 1.70 16.03
N LEU A 48 -17.86 1.58 15.72
CA LEU A 48 -18.90 2.49 16.17
C LEU A 48 -19.97 1.78 17.04
N GLY A 49 -20.58 2.49 18.00
CA GLY A 49 -21.66 1.97 18.82
C GLY A 49 -22.85 1.49 17.99
N CYS A 50 -23.28 2.27 16.98
CA CYS A 50 -24.36 1.89 16.05
C CYS A 50 -24.01 0.69 15.15
N TYR A 51 -22.75 0.25 15.09
CA TYR A 51 -22.29 -0.99 14.46
C TYR A 51 -21.94 -2.09 15.47
N GLY A 52 -22.29 -1.89 16.75
CA GLY A 52 -22.20 -2.91 17.79
C GLY A 52 -20.88 -2.95 18.55
N HIS A 53 -20.03 -1.93 18.50
CA HIS A 53 -18.81 -1.90 19.31
C HIS A 53 -19.18 -1.77 20.80
N PRO A 54 -18.68 -2.68 21.68
CA PRO A 54 -19.15 -2.74 23.07
C PRO A 54 -18.59 -1.63 23.97
N ARG A 55 -17.52 -0.95 23.56
CA ARG A 55 -16.77 -0.03 24.43
C ARG A 55 -16.58 1.37 23.86
N ILE A 56 -16.39 1.51 22.54
CA ILE A 56 -16.15 2.82 21.92
C ILE A 56 -17.40 3.69 22.04
N GLN A 57 -17.21 4.91 22.53
CA GLN A 57 -18.26 5.90 22.67
C GLN A 57 -18.30 6.78 21.41
N SER A 58 -19.37 6.64 20.62
CA SER A 58 -19.61 7.41 19.40
C SER A 58 -21.00 8.08 19.39
N PRO A 59 -21.36 8.84 20.45
CA PRO A 59 -22.74 9.29 20.65
C PRO A 59 -23.26 10.23 19.54
N ASN A 60 -22.41 11.00 18.89
CA ASN A 60 -22.81 11.90 17.83
C ASN A 60 -23.07 11.16 16.51
N ILE A 61 -22.19 10.22 16.15
CA ILE A 61 -22.36 9.38 14.96
C ILE A 61 -23.52 8.40 15.18
N ASP A 62 -23.68 7.84 16.39
CA ASP A 62 -24.79 6.95 16.74
C ASP A 62 -26.14 7.69 16.65
N ARG A 63 -26.21 8.92 17.14
CA ARG A 63 -27.39 9.79 16.96
C ARG A 63 -27.64 10.09 15.48
N PHE A 64 -26.56 10.41 14.71
CA PHE A 64 -26.68 10.65 13.28
C PHE A 64 -27.25 9.41 12.54
N ALA A 65 -26.91 8.20 12.96
CA ALA A 65 -27.51 6.96 12.45
C ALA A 65 -29.00 6.85 12.74
N THR A 66 -29.45 7.35 13.92
CA THR A 66 -30.91 7.38 14.24
C THR A 66 -31.67 8.48 13.50
N GLU A 67 -30.99 9.52 13.05
CA GLU A 67 -31.56 10.60 12.25
C GLU A 67 -31.52 10.32 10.73
N GLY A 68 -30.80 9.29 10.31
CA GLY A 68 -30.60 8.92 8.91
C GLY A 68 -30.82 7.42 8.65
N MET A 69 -30.11 6.90 7.66
CA MET A 69 -30.10 5.49 7.29
C MET A 69 -28.74 4.88 7.52
N ARG A 70 -28.66 3.78 8.24
CA ARG A 70 -27.46 2.97 8.44
C ARG A 70 -27.33 1.94 7.33
N LEU A 71 -26.16 1.87 6.68
CA LEU A 71 -25.86 0.95 5.59
C LEU A 71 -25.05 -0.24 6.15
N THR A 72 -25.66 -1.41 6.18
CA THR A 72 -24.98 -2.60 6.73
C THR A 72 -23.93 -3.17 5.77
N GLN A 73 -24.03 -2.85 4.47
CA GLN A 73 -23.18 -3.33 3.40
C GLN A 73 -22.59 -2.16 2.58
N CYS A 74 -21.94 -1.23 3.26
CA CYS A 74 -21.20 -0.14 2.65
C CYS A 74 -19.74 -0.56 2.40
N TYR A 75 -19.25 -0.31 1.19
CA TYR A 75 -17.92 -0.71 0.77
C TYR A 75 -17.07 0.50 0.34
N SER A 76 -15.81 0.48 0.74
CA SER A 76 -14.78 1.30 0.07
C SER A 76 -14.47 0.73 -1.32
N ALA A 77 -14.02 1.58 -2.24
CA ALA A 77 -13.67 1.14 -3.60
C ALA A 77 -12.31 0.43 -3.70
N CYS A 78 -11.54 0.45 -2.63
CA CYS A 78 -10.27 -0.26 -2.48
C CYS A 78 -9.98 -0.47 -0.99
N SER A 79 -9.13 -1.42 -0.65
CA SER A 79 -8.69 -1.64 0.73
C SER A 79 -7.49 -0.76 1.14
N VAL A 80 -7.23 0.36 0.42
CA VAL A 80 -6.20 1.38 0.74
C VAL A 80 -6.65 2.78 0.32
N CYS A 81 -6.06 3.81 0.96
CA CYS A 81 -6.53 5.20 0.97
C CYS A 81 -6.65 5.88 -0.40
N SER A 82 -5.53 6.18 -1.11
CA SER A 82 -5.56 6.97 -2.37
C SER A 82 -6.50 6.41 -3.42
N PRO A 83 -6.51 5.09 -3.69
CA PRO A 83 -7.45 4.49 -4.64
C PRO A 83 -8.91 4.74 -4.26
N SER A 84 -9.29 4.53 -3.00
CA SER A 84 -10.68 4.76 -2.55
C SER A 84 -11.08 6.23 -2.70
N ARG A 85 -10.18 7.16 -2.35
CA ARG A 85 -10.42 8.60 -2.47
C ARG A 85 -10.57 9.04 -3.93
N SER A 86 -9.73 8.52 -4.83
CA SER A 86 -9.87 8.78 -6.27
C SER A 86 -11.18 8.25 -6.84
N ALA A 87 -11.62 7.09 -6.39
CA ALA A 87 -12.86 6.46 -6.84
C ALA A 87 -14.11 7.25 -6.43
N ILE A 88 -14.14 7.81 -5.20
CA ILE A 88 -15.22 8.70 -4.73
C ILE A 88 -15.32 9.93 -5.65
N LEU A 89 -14.19 10.53 -6.04
CA LEU A 89 -14.21 11.74 -6.86
C LEU A 89 -14.53 11.49 -8.34
N THR A 90 -14.21 10.31 -8.87
CA THR A 90 -14.33 10.05 -10.32
C THR A 90 -15.49 9.12 -10.69
N GLY A 91 -16.09 8.41 -9.73
CA GLY A 91 -17.10 7.38 -10.00
C GLY A 91 -16.55 6.16 -10.73
N ARG A 92 -15.21 6.01 -10.80
CA ARG A 92 -14.51 4.96 -11.55
C ARG A 92 -13.68 4.10 -10.63
N THR A 93 -13.64 2.82 -10.93
CA THR A 93 -12.73 1.91 -10.19
C THR A 93 -11.27 2.38 -10.30
N PRO A 94 -10.44 2.25 -9.25
CA PRO A 94 -9.10 2.83 -9.17
C PRO A 94 -8.17 2.48 -10.33
N TYR A 95 -8.26 1.27 -10.87
CA TYR A 95 -7.45 0.86 -12.02
C TYR A 95 -7.81 1.61 -13.31
N ARG A 96 -9.08 1.99 -13.50
CA ARG A 96 -9.51 2.80 -14.64
C ARG A 96 -9.04 4.26 -14.54
N ASN A 97 -9.07 4.85 -13.33
CA ASN A 97 -8.65 6.24 -13.14
C ASN A 97 -7.13 6.41 -12.94
N GLY A 98 -6.39 5.29 -12.80
CA GLY A 98 -4.94 5.26 -12.70
C GLY A 98 -4.38 5.41 -11.28
N VAL A 99 -5.21 5.57 -10.25
CA VAL A 99 -4.77 5.62 -8.86
C VAL A 99 -5.02 4.27 -8.18
N TRP A 100 -4.26 3.26 -8.54
CA TRP A 100 -4.47 1.88 -8.09
C TRP A 100 -3.62 1.45 -6.89
N ARG A 101 -2.78 2.36 -6.37
CA ARG A 101 -2.01 2.18 -5.12
C ARG A 101 -2.03 3.46 -4.28
N TRP A 102 -1.69 3.37 -3.00
CA TRP A 102 -1.47 4.57 -2.18
C TRP A 102 -0.30 5.39 -2.75
N ILE A 103 -0.42 6.72 -2.72
CA ILE A 103 0.53 7.64 -3.34
C ILE A 103 1.59 8.08 -2.33
N PRO A 104 2.86 7.65 -2.46
CA PRO A 104 3.92 8.11 -1.58
C PRO A 104 4.19 9.61 -1.71
N GLU A 105 4.51 10.25 -0.61
CA GLU A 105 4.99 11.64 -0.62
C GLU A 105 6.28 11.73 -1.43
N GLY A 106 6.42 12.77 -2.24
CA GLY A 106 7.55 12.99 -3.13
C GLY A 106 7.51 12.20 -4.43
N SER A 107 6.49 11.36 -4.67
CA SER A 107 6.38 10.55 -5.90
C SER A 107 5.78 11.33 -7.07
N GLN A 108 5.95 10.79 -8.30
CA GLN A 108 5.34 11.37 -9.53
C GLN A 108 3.86 11.03 -9.65
N TYR A 109 3.36 10.15 -8.81
CA TYR A 109 2.00 9.64 -8.91
C TYR A 109 0.96 10.69 -8.50
N HIS A 110 -0.10 10.81 -9.29
CA HIS A 110 -1.19 11.74 -9.00
C HIS A 110 -2.46 11.37 -9.77
N LEU A 111 -3.60 11.82 -9.29
CA LEU A 111 -4.85 11.80 -10.07
C LEU A 111 -4.71 12.75 -11.24
N ARG A 112 -4.94 12.26 -12.47
CA ARG A 112 -4.78 13.03 -13.70
C ARG A 112 -5.91 14.05 -13.87
N THR A 113 -5.59 15.22 -14.42
CA THR A 113 -6.60 16.24 -14.77
C THR A 113 -7.50 15.86 -15.94
N SER A 114 -7.14 14.80 -16.69
CA SER A 114 -8.02 14.19 -17.70
C SER A 114 -9.18 13.38 -17.08
N GLU A 115 -9.10 13.04 -15.78
CA GLU A 115 -10.22 12.44 -15.08
C GLU A 115 -11.24 13.53 -14.73
N ILE A 116 -12.50 13.21 -14.97
CA ILE A 116 -13.63 14.10 -14.62
C ILE A 116 -13.98 13.84 -13.16
N THR A 117 -13.82 14.86 -12.33
CA THR A 117 -14.09 14.76 -10.90
C THR A 117 -15.43 15.34 -10.52
N LEU A 118 -16.05 14.83 -9.48
CA LEU A 118 -17.34 15.31 -8.98
C LEU A 118 -17.33 16.81 -8.65
N PRO A 119 -16.34 17.36 -7.91
CA PRO A 119 -16.31 18.80 -7.65
C PRO A 119 -16.17 19.62 -8.94
N SER A 120 -15.46 19.15 -9.97
CA SER A 120 -15.35 19.86 -11.25
C SER A 120 -16.67 19.92 -12.01
N LEU A 121 -17.49 18.89 -11.91
CA LEU A 121 -18.83 18.86 -12.50
C LEU A 121 -19.79 19.77 -11.72
N LEU A 122 -19.78 19.69 -10.41
CA LEU A 122 -20.65 20.48 -9.54
C LEU A 122 -20.34 21.99 -9.62
N LYS A 123 -19.05 22.36 -9.71
CA LYS A 123 -18.62 23.73 -9.94
C LYS A 123 -19.22 24.32 -11.23
N LYS A 124 -19.24 23.56 -12.32
CA LYS A 124 -19.89 23.94 -13.59
C LYS A 124 -21.41 24.12 -13.44
N ARG A 125 -22.03 23.46 -12.47
CA ARG A 125 -23.44 23.57 -12.12
C ARG A 125 -23.73 24.72 -11.16
N GLY A 126 -22.71 25.41 -10.65
CA GLY A 126 -22.86 26.56 -9.76
C GLY A 126 -22.71 26.26 -8.28
N TYR A 127 -22.31 25.02 -7.91
CA TYR A 127 -21.96 24.71 -6.54
C TYR A 127 -20.69 25.41 -6.10
N GLU A 128 -20.65 25.84 -4.85
CA GLU A 128 -19.41 26.21 -4.17
C GLU A 128 -18.77 24.92 -3.60
N THR A 129 -17.46 24.75 -3.80
CA THR A 129 -16.78 23.47 -3.50
C THR A 129 -15.66 23.66 -2.49
N CYS A 130 -15.61 22.80 -1.47
CA CYS A 130 -14.61 22.84 -0.42
C CYS A 130 -14.06 21.46 -0.09
N HIS A 131 -12.72 21.35 0.07
CA HIS A 131 -12.04 20.16 0.59
C HIS A 131 -11.24 20.50 1.83
N VAL A 132 -11.41 19.69 2.88
CA VAL A 132 -10.62 19.84 4.12
C VAL A 132 -10.08 18.49 4.57
N GLY A 133 -8.79 18.44 4.91
CA GLY A 133 -8.13 17.28 5.50
C GLY A 133 -7.16 16.56 4.58
N LYS A 134 -7.11 15.24 4.65
CA LYS A 134 -6.18 14.41 3.87
C LYS A 134 -6.56 14.38 2.40
N TRP A 135 -5.66 14.91 1.53
CA TRP A 135 -5.86 14.85 0.07
C TRP A 135 -5.47 13.49 -0.51
N HIS A 136 -4.23 13.13 -0.40
CA HIS A 136 -3.61 11.85 -0.79
C HIS A 136 -3.84 11.43 -2.26
N LEU A 137 -4.05 12.40 -3.17
CA LEU A 137 -4.25 12.17 -4.60
C LEU A 137 -3.13 12.76 -5.49
N ASN A 138 -2.01 13.16 -4.87
CA ASN A 138 -0.76 13.51 -5.54
C ASN A 138 0.44 13.25 -4.63
N GLY A 139 1.62 13.05 -5.22
CA GLY A 139 2.87 12.86 -4.47
C GLY A 139 3.61 14.17 -4.20
N LEU A 140 3.50 15.15 -5.10
CA LEU A 140 4.11 16.48 -4.97
C LEU A 140 3.04 17.50 -4.55
N PHE A 141 2.69 17.42 -3.25
CA PHE A 141 1.70 18.30 -2.68
C PHE A 141 2.25 19.72 -2.51
N ASN A 142 1.39 20.72 -2.72
CA ASN A 142 1.74 22.14 -2.74
C ASN A 142 2.89 22.49 -3.72
N SER A 143 2.91 21.83 -4.88
CA SER A 143 3.85 22.03 -5.97
C SER A 143 3.10 22.34 -7.27
N GLN A 144 3.72 23.15 -8.14
CA GLN A 144 3.19 23.39 -9.48
C GLN A 144 3.43 22.22 -10.45
N ASP A 145 4.24 21.23 -10.05
CA ASP A 145 4.61 20.10 -10.90
C ASP A 145 3.50 19.03 -10.96
N GLN A 146 2.50 19.10 -10.06
CA GLN A 146 1.36 18.18 -10.05
C GLN A 146 0.05 18.89 -9.73
N PRO A 147 -1.10 18.37 -10.20
CA PRO A 147 -2.42 18.92 -9.88
C PRO A 147 -2.66 18.94 -8.36
N GLN A 148 -3.19 20.07 -7.88
CA GLN A 148 -3.61 20.27 -6.51
C GLN A 148 -5.15 20.19 -6.42
N PRO A 149 -5.80 20.26 -5.24
CA PRO A 149 -7.24 20.14 -5.13
C PRO A 149 -8.04 21.10 -6.02
N ASP A 150 -7.56 22.33 -6.25
CA ASP A 150 -8.19 23.31 -7.13
C ASP A 150 -8.22 22.89 -8.60
N ALA A 151 -7.17 22.19 -9.08
CA ALA A 151 -7.14 21.62 -10.43
C ALA A 151 -8.20 20.52 -10.63
N HIS A 152 -8.73 19.96 -9.54
CA HIS A 152 -9.80 18.97 -9.52
C HIS A 152 -11.17 19.56 -9.17
N GLY A 153 -11.30 20.89 -9.15
CA GLY A 153 -12.58 21.60 -9.07
C GLY A 153 -12.93 22.15 -7.69
N TYR A 154 -12.05 22.12 -6.70
CA TYR A 154 -12.31 22.75 -5.40
C TYR A 154 -12.00 24.26 -5.42
N ASP A 155 -12.94 25.08 -4.96
CA ASP A 155 -12.78 26.53 -4.83
C ASP A 155 -11.99 26.90 -3.59
N HIS A 156 -12.17 26.15 -2.53
CA HIS A 156 -11.44 26.29 -1.27
C HIS A 156 -10.91 24.94 -0.81
N TRP A 157 -9.67 24.93 -0.28
CA TRP A 157 -9.13 23.72 0.35
C TRP A 157 -8.13 24.05 1.44
N MET A 158 -8.14 23.24 2.51
CA MET A 158 -7.09 23.18 3.50
C MET A 158 -6.72 21.72 3.77
N ALA A 159 -5.54 21.30 3.32
CA ALA A 159 -5.24 19.89 3.26
C ALA A 159 -3.78 19.55 3.60
N THR A 160 -3.53 18.25 3.81
CA THR A 160 -2.21 17.63 3.86
C THR A 160 -2.04 16.69 2.66
N GLN A 161 -0.79 16.35 2.31
CA GLN A 161 -0.57 15.33 1.28
C GLN A 161 -1.13 13.98 1.72
N ASN A 162 -0.71 13.48 2.88
CA ASN A 162 -1.11 12.24 3.50
C ASN A 162 -1.43 12.49 4.98
N ASN A 163 -0.57 12.06 5.90
CA ASN A 163 -0.80 12.23 7.33
C ASN A 163 -0.61 13.67 7.81
N ALA A 164 -1.32 14.05 8.85
CA ALA A 164 -0.98 15.23 9.62
C ALA A 164 0.35 14.98 10.37
N ALA A 165 1.27 15.94 10.34
CA ALA A 165 2.61 15.82 10.89
C ALA A 165 2.90 16.91 11.93
N PRO A 166 3.70 16.60 12.97
CA PRO A 166 4.48 15.37 13.23
C PRO A 166 3.63 14.16 13.62
N ASN A 167 2.42 14.37 14.11
CA ASN A 167 1.37 13.39 14.37
C ASN A 167 -0.01 14.08 14.23
N HIS A 168 -1.10 13.43 14.59
CA HIS A 168 -2.44 13.99 14.46
C HIS A 168 -2.81 15.01 15.56
N MET A 169 -1.87 15.37 16.44
CA MET A 169 -2.03 16.42 17.45
C MET A 169 -1.14 17.61 17.13
N ASN A 170 -1.71 18.81 17.13
CA ASN A 170 -1.01 20.08 16.84
C ASN A 170 -0.21 20.06 15.52
N PRO A 171 -0.84 19.72 14.39
CA PRO A 171 -0.14 19.53 13.11
C PRO A 171 0.47 20.82 12.57
N THR A 172 1.52 20.69 11.75
CA THR A 172 2.26 21.83 11.19
C THR A 172 2.33 21.83 9.67
N ASN A 173 1.79 20.81 9.00
CA ASN A 173 1.97 20.56 7.57
C ASN A 173 0.71 20.82 6.72
N PHE A 174 -0.30 21.47 7.26
CA PHE A 174 -1.46 21.88 6.48
C PHE A 174 -1.14 23.02 5.53
N VAL A 175 -1.74 22.97 4.36
CA VAL A 175 -1.68 24.02 3.33
C VAL A 175 -3.11 24.45 3.01
N ARG A 176 -3.37 25.76 3.02
CA ARG A 176 -4.65 26.36 2.64
C ARG A 176 -4.50 27.11 1.32
N ASN A 177 -5.17 26.64 0.26
CA ASN A 177 -5.17 27.27 -1.08
C ASN A 177 -3.74 27.60 -1.56
N GLY A 178 -2.81 26.67 -1.42
CA GLY A 178 -1.42 26.83 -1.83
C GLY A 178 -0.50 27.52 -0.81
N GLN A 179 -1.01 28.00 0.32
CA GLN A 179 -0.22 28.67 1.35
C GLN A 179 -0.07 27.80 2.61
N PRO A 180 1.16 27.52 3.10
CA PRO A 180 1.36 26.84 4.36
C PRO A 180 0.67 27.57 5.52
N VAL A 181 -0.06 26.83 6.36
CA VAL A 181 -0.81 27.43 7.50
C VAL A 181 0.07 27.57 8.74
N GLY A 182 1.12 26.73 8.86
CA GLY A 182 1.95 26.68 10.06
C GLY A 182 1.36 25.78 11.15
N LYS A 183 1.77 26.00 12.41
CA LYS A 183 1.32 25.21 13.55
C LYS A 183 -0.15 25.48 13.85
N LEU A 184 -0.93 24.40 13.95
CA LEU A 184 -2.33 24.42 14.37
C LEU A 184 -2.46 23.75 15.74
N GLU A 185 -3.45 24.14 16.51
CA GLU A 185 -3.68 23.60 17.86
C GLU A 185 -4.80 22.56 17.86
N GLY A 186 -4.61 21.48 18.64
CA GLY A 186 -5.59 20.42 18.81
C GLY A 186 -5.48 19.27 17.83
N PRO A 187 -6.43 18.30 17.91
CA PRO A 187 -6.46 17.14 17.03
C PRO A 187 -6.80 17.50 15.58
N SER A 188 -6.23 16.77 14.63
CA SER A 188 -6.38 17.08 13.19
C SER A 188 -7.83 16.99 12.71
N SER A 189 -8.65 16.08 13.24
CA SER A 189 -10.10 16.04 12.96
C SER A 189 -10.81 17.31 13.41
N GLY A 190 -10.45 17.83 14.61
CA GLY A 190 -10.95 19.11 15.11
C GLY A 190 -10.54 20.28 14.25
N VAL A 191 -9.27 20.31 13.81
CA VAL A 191 -8.73 21.30 12.87
C VAL A 191 -9.49 21.29 11.55
N CYS A 192 -9.70 20.11 10.96
CA CYS A 192 -10.46 19.96 9.72
C CYS A 192 -11.90 20.48 9.85
N VAL A 193 -12.56 20.10 10.93
CA VAL A 193 -13.96 20.52 11.17
C VAL A 193 -14.05 22.02 11.42
N GLN A 194 -13.11 22.62 12.17
CA GLN A 194 -13.09 24.06 12.39
C GLN A 194 -12.93 24.84 11.08
N GLU A 195 -12.06 24.40 10.17
CA GLU A 195 -11.90 24.99 8.84
C GLU A 195 -13.18 24.86 8.02
N ALA A 196 -13.81 23.66 8.01
CA ALA A 196 -15.07 23.44 7.31
C ALA A 196 -16.20 24.35 7.82
N ILE A 197 -16.32 24.53 9.14
CA ILE A 197 -17.30 25.42 9.76
C ILE A 197 -17.02 26.87 9.37
N GLY A 198 -15.77 27.32 9.50
CA GLY A 198 -15.37 28.68 9.11
C GLY A 198 -15.66 28.97 7.63
N TRP A 199 -15.46 27.99 6.74
CA TRP A 199 -15.84 28.12 5.35
C TRP A 199 -17.34 28.19 5.15
N LEU A 200 -18.15 27.36 5.83
CA LEU A 200 -19.62 27.43 5.77
C LEU A 200 -20.18 28.75 6.27
N GLU A 201 -19.64 29.32 7.34
CA GLU A 201 -19.99 30.60 7.90
C GLU A 201 -19.63 31.76 6.96
N GLY A 202 -18.44 31.69 6.34
CA GLY A 202 -17.88 32.70 5.45
C GLY A 202 -18.48 32.76 4.05
N ARG A 203 -19.36 31.83 3.69
CA ARG A 203 -20.02 31.80 2.38
C ARG A 203 -20.82 33.08 2.15
N LYS A 204 -20.52 33.78 1.03
CA LYS A 204 -21.16 35.05 0.70
C LYS A 204 -22.60 34.90 0.19
N ASP A 205 -22.82 33.87 -0.62
CA ASP A 205 -24.12 33.55 -1.20
C ASP A 205 -24.64 32.23 -0.64
N LYS A 206 -25.45 32.32 0.39
CA LYS A 206 -26.03 31.16 1.08
C LYS A 206 -27.16 30.48 0.28
N SER A 207 -27.60 31.08 -0.84
CA SER A 207 -28.60 30.48 -1.73
C SER A 207 -28.00 29.46 -2.70
N LYS A 208 -26.69 29.54 -2.98
CA LYS A 208 -26.00 28.54 -3.81
C LYS A 208 -25.85 27.19 -3.06
N PRO A 209 -26.01 26.06 -3.73
CA PRO A 209 -25.68 24.79 -3.14
C PRO A 209 -24.17 24.64 -2.94
N PHE A 210 -23.77 23.74 -2.06
CA PHE A 210 -22.36 23.45 -1.83
C PHE A 210 -22.04 21.95 -1.84
N PHE A 211 -20.79 21.65 -2.17
CA PHE A 211 -20.16 20.34 -2.03
C PHE A 211 -18.96 20.45 -1.11
N LEU A 212 -19.05 19.81 0.05
CA LEU A 212 -18.01 19.82 1.10
C LEU A 212 -17.48 18.41 1.34
N THR A 213 -16.18 18.21 1.20
CA THR A 213 -15.50 16.99 1.63
C THR A 213 -14.67 17.28 2.88
N VAL A 214 -14.93 16.54 3.97
CA VAL A 214 -14.16 16.57 5.21
C VAL A 214 -13.55 15.20 5.41
N TRP A 215 -12.27 15.07 5.07
CA TRP A 215 -11.54 13.81 5.07
C TRP A 215 -10.51 13.82 6.20
N THR A 216 -10.88 13.25 7.35
CA THR A 216 -10.02 13.25 8.54
C THR A 216 -8.84 12.30 8.38
N HIS A 217 -7.86 12.41 9.28
CA HIS A 217 -6.68 11.55 9.30
C HIS A 217 -6.88 10.37 10.27
N GLU A 218 -7.75 10.54 11.23
CA GLU A 218 -8.02 9.56 12.27
C GLU A 218 -8.99 8.48 11.79
N PRO A 219 -8.81 7.24 12.26
CA PRO A 219 -7.81 6.74 13.21
C PRO A 219 -6.53 6.16 12.58
N HIS A 220 -6.08 6.67 11.42
CA HIS A 220 -4.82 6.24 10.79
C HIS A 220 -3.60 6.51 11.69
N LEU A 221 -2.52 5.73 11.52
CA LEU A 221 -1.24 6.00 12.17
C LEU A 221 -0.57 7.29 11.62
N PRO A 222 0.15 8.06 12.45
CA PRO A 222 0.40 7.87 13.89
C PRO A 222 -0.75 8.40 14.73
N ILE A 223 -1.40 7.52 15.50
CA ILE A 223 -2.50 7.88 16.38
C ILE A 223 -1.97 8.72 17.55
N GLU A 224 -2.60 9.87 17.77
CA GLU A 224 -2.41 10.71 18.97
C GLU A 224 -3.76 11.25 19.39
N THR A 225 -4.15 10.95 20.63
CA THR A 225 -5.49 11.24 21.16
C THR A 225 -5.39 12.28 22.26
N ALA A 226 -6.27 13.26 22.25
CA ALA A 226 -6.32 14.27 23.29
C ALA A 226 -6.71 13.66 24.64
N GLU A 227 -6.10 14.17 25.71
CA GLU A 227 -6.22 13.65 27.08
C GLU A 227 -7.67 13.56 27.57
N GLU A 228 -8.54 14.47 27.15
CA GLU A 228 -9.97 14.46 27.50
C GLU A 228 -10.68 13.19 27.00
N TYR A 229 -10.31 12.66 25.84
CA TYR A 229 -10.88 11.42 25.30
C TYR A 229 -10.19 10.17 25.84
N LEU A 230 -8.90 10.23 26.18
CA LEU A 230 -8.19 9.13 26.86
C LEU A 230 -8.77 8.83 28.23
N LYS A 231 -9.18 9.85 28.98
CA LYS A 231 -9.79 9.70 30.30
C LYS A 231 -11.05 8.88 30.28
N LEU A 232 -11.82 8.89 29.20
CA LEU A 232 -13.05 8.09 29.06
C LEU A 232 -12.77 6.57 29.05
N TYR A 233 -11.52 6.17 28.84
CA TYR A 233 -11.06 4.78 28.74
C TYR A 233 -9.95 4.47 29.75
N SER A 234 -9.89 5.19 30.88
CA SER A 234 -8.83 5.05 31.88
C SER A 234 -8.79 3.66 32.55
N ASP A 235 -9.87 2.90 32.47
CA ASP A 235 -9.97 1.52 32.93
C ASP A 235 -9.32 0.50 31.97
N ILE A 236 -8.99 0.90 30.73
CA ILE A 236 -8.28 0.08 29.76
C ILE A 236 -6.78 0.17 30.03
N GLN A 237 -6.16 -0.94 30.43
CA GLN A 237 -4.73 -1.00 30.74
C GLN A 237 -3.84 -0.97 29.50
N ASP A 238 -4.32 -1.49 28.37
CA ASP A 238 -3.61 -1.49 27.10
C ASP A 238 -3.63 -0.07 26.50
N GLU A 239 -2.47 0.60 26.52
CA GLU A 239 -2.31 1.97 26.05
C GLU A 239 -2.71 2.15 24.58
N ASP A 240 -2.31 1.21 23.71
CA ASP A 240 -2.62 1.29 22.28
C ASP A 240 -4.13 1.15 22.01
N LEU A 241 -4.81 0.29 22.79
CA LEU A 241 -6.26 0.13 22.72
C LEU A 241 -6.97 1.39 23.24
N ARG A 242 -6.48 1.96 24.33
CA ARG A 242 -7.00 3.22 24.92
C ARG A 242 -6.85 4.37 23.93
N GLN A 243 -5.68 4.51 23.31
CA GLN A 243 -5.41 5.51 22.27
C GLN A 243 -6.37 5.36 21.09
N HIS A 244 -6.58 4.16 20.60
CA HIS A 244 -7.48 3.91 19.48
C HIS A 244 -8.94 4.25 19.83
N HIS A 245 -9.44 3.78 20.98
CA HIS A 245 -10.83 4.03 21.41
C HIS A 245 -11.08 5.52 21.62
N GLY A 246 -10.17 6.22 22.30
CA GLY A 246 -10.24 7.66 22.47
C GLY A 246 -10.17 8.40 21.13
N ASN A 247 -9.40 7.92 20.18
CA ASN A 247 -9.26 8.54 18.85
C ASN A 247 -10.56 8.48 18.04
N ILE A 248 -11.29 7.37 18.08
CA ILE A 248 -12.63 7.29 17.47
C ILE A 248 -13.61 8.24 18.15
N THR A 249 -13.60 8.32 19.48
CA THR A 249 -14.45 9.27 20.23
C THR A 249 -14.08 10.73 19.91
N GLN A 250 -12.81 11.02 19.67
CA GLN A 250 -12.33 12.34 19.22
C GLN A 250 -12.89 12.72 17.84
N VAL A 251 -12.89 11.78 16.89
CA VAL A 251 -13.52 11.97 15.58
C VAL A 251 -15.03 12.15 15.69
N ASP A 252 -15.69 11.36 16.55
CA ASP A 252 -17.11 11.48 16.83
C ASP A 252 -17.48 12.88 17.34
N ALA A 253 -16.69 13.42 18.27
CA ALA A 253 -16.89 14.76 18.80
C ALA A 253 -16.69 15.85 17.72
N ALA A 254 -15.69 15.69 16.84
CA ALA A 254 -15.47 16.58 15.71
C ALA A 254 -16.63 16.52 14.72
N PHE A 255 -17.10 15.32 14.35
CA PHE A 255 -18.28 15.14 13.50
C PHE A 255 -19.53 15.79 14.12
N GLY A 256 -19.76 15.61 15.43
CA GLY A 256 -20.86 16.25 16.16
C GLY A 256 -20.84 17.76 16.08
N LYS A 257 -19.65 18.39 16.19
CA LYS A 257 -19.47 19.84 16.04
C LYS A 257 -19.87 20.31 14.63
N LEU A 258 -19.47 19.57 13.58
CA LEU A 258 -19.84 19.88 12.19
C LEU A 258 -21.35 19.79 11.98
N MET A 259 -21.98 18.70 12.45
CA MET A 259 -23.44 18.54 12.33
C MET A 259 -24.21 19.63 13.06
N LYS A 260 -23.77 20.02 14.25
CA LYS A 260 -24.36 21.14 14.98
C LYS A 260 -24.23 22.46 14.21
N ALA A 261 -23.10 22.73 13.58
CA ALA A 261 -22.90 23.91 12.75
C ALA A 261 -23.82 23.92 11.52
N VAL A 262 -23.94 22.78 10.82
CA VAL A 262 -24.87 22.59 9.70
C VAL A 262 -26.31 22.91 10.11
N ASP A 263 -26.72 22.41 11.27
CA ASP A 263 -28.06 22.67 11.83
C ASP A 263 -28.25 24.15 12.21
N THR A 264 -27.27 24.74 12.89
CA THR A 264 -27.32 26.15 13.35
C THR A 264 -27.32 27.16 12.19
N LEU A 265 -26.60 26.84 11.10
CA LEU A 265 -26.51 27.65 9.89
C LEU A 265 -27.74 27.49 8.98
N GLY A 266 -28.69 26.64 9.32
CA GLY A 266 -29.94 26.43 8.59
C GLY A 266 -29.78 25.56 7.34
N TYR A 267 -28.71 24.76 7.23
CA TYR A 267 -28.48 23.88 6.07
C TYR A 267 -29.05 22.48 6.24
N ARG A 268 -29.48 22.08 7.46
CA ARG A 268 -29.89 20.73 7.82
C ARG A 268 -30.83 20.07 6.81
N ASP A 269 -31.92 20.74 6.48
CA ASP A 269 -33.06 20.11 5.76
C ASP A 269 -32.76 19.95 4.26
N ASN A 270 -31.85 20.76 3.71
CA ASN A 270 -31.43 20.66 2.30
C ASN A 270 -29.99 20.17 2.15
N THR A 271 -29.55 19.26 3.03
CA THR A 271 -28.19 18.71 2.95
C THR A 271 -28.20 17.19 3.03
N LEU A 272 -27.71 16.55 1.96
CA LEU A 272 -27.31 15.15 2.00
C LEU A 272 -25.95 15.05 2.72
N VAL A 273 -25.88 14.33 3.81
CA VAL A 273 -24.63 14.02 4.51
C VAL A 273 -24.33 12.54 4.38
N VAL A 274 -23.15 12.21 3.90
CA VAL A 274 -22.59 10.85 3.80
C VAL A 274 -21.43 10.73 4.78
N PHE A 275 -21.54 9.82 5.74
CA PHE A 275 -20.45 9.41 6.64
C PHE A 275 -19.95 8.03 6.23
N THR A 276 -18.63 7.88 5.99
CA THR A 276 -18.03 6.57 5.69
C THR A 276 -16.52 6.59 5.96
N ALA A 277 -15.80 5.48 5.65
CA ALA A 277 -14.35 5.38 5.73
C ALA A 277 -13.73 4.99 4.38
N ASP A 278 -12.44 5.27 4.21
CA ASP A 278 -11.75 5.00 2.95
C ASP A 278 -11.29 3.55 2.77
N ASN A 279 -11.08 2.81 3.86
CA ASN A 279 -10.82 1.36 3.88
C ASN A 279 -10.99 0.80 5.30
N GLY A 280 -10.94 -0.52 5.42
CA GLY A 280 -10.96 -1.20 6.71
C GLY A 280 -9.72 -0.90 7.58
N PRO A 281 -9.73 -1.32 8.87
CA PRO A 281 -8.75 -0.90 9.86
C PRO A 281 -7.36 -1.47 9.59
N GLU A 282 -6.32 -0.69 9.93
CA GLU A 282 -4.91 -1.07 9.79
C GLU A 282 -4.49 -2.16 10.78
N GLY A 283 -3.38 -2.82 10.51
CA GLY A 283 -2.66 -3.70 11.42
C GLY A 283 -3.34 -5.04 11.71
N GLU A 284 -2.78 -5.80 12.66
CA GLU A 284 -3.26 -7.13 13.02
C GLU A 284 -4.44 -7.12 14.03
N GLY A 285 -4.89 -5.94 14.48
CA GLY A 285 -5.99 -5.78 15.42
C GLY A 285 -5.66 -6.09 16.88
N THR A 286 -4.49 -6.68 17.16
CA THR A 286 -4.05 -7.11 18.49
C THR A 286 -2.75 -6.45 18.95
N LYS A 287 -2.07 -5.72 18.07
CA LYS A 287 -0.78 -5.07 18.34
C LYS A 287 -0.74 -3.66 17.81
N GLY A 288 -0.05 -2.78 18.56
CA GLY A 288 0.11 -1.38 18.22
C GLY A 288 -1.20 -0.57 18.33
N ARG A 289 -1.13 0.73 18.07
CA ARG A 289 -2.26 1.68 18.27
C ARG A 289 -3.43 1.47 17.32
N THR A 290 -3.23 0.74 16.22
CA THR A 290 -4.27 0.41 15.25
C THR A 290 -5.08 -0.82 15.70
N ARG A 291 -5.92 -0.64 16.70
CA ARG A 291 -6.77 -1.66 17.30
C ARG A 291 -8.19 -1.69 16.72
N GLY A 292 -8.40 -1.15 15.51
CA GLY A 292 -9.70 -1.06 14.87
C GLY A 292 -10.39 -2.41 14.72
N SER A 293 -11.71 -2.41 14.93
CA SER A 293 -12.57 -3.58 14.89
C SER A 293 -13.16 -3.78 13.50
N THR A 294 -12.98 -4.96 12.92
CA THR A 294 -13.70 -5.36 11.69
C THR A 294 -15.13 -5.82 11.99
N GLY A 295 -15.53 -5.92 13.26
CA GLY A 295 -16.82 -6.49 13.66
C GLY A 295 -16.92 -7.98 13.39
N GLY A 296 -15.78 -8.70 13.32
CA GLY A 296 -15.73 -10.13 13.03
C GLY A 296 -15.61 -10.46 11.53
N LEU A 297 -15.53 -9.48 10.64
CA LEU A 297 -15.28 -9.67 9.21
C LEU A 297 -13.84 -10.15 8.96
N ARG A 298 -13.66 -11.03 7.99
CA ARG A 298 -12.35 -11.56 7.59
C ARG A 298 -11.48 -10.49 6.93
N GLY A 299 -10.19 -10.47 7.28
CA GLY A 299 -9.23 -9.53 6.70
C GLY A 299 -9.28 -8.14 7.34
N ARG A 300 -8.44 -7.24 6.84
CA ARG A 300 -8.25 -5.86 7.31
C ARG A 300 -7.71 -5.03 6.15
N LYS A 301 -7.30 -3.78 6.36
CA LYS A 301 -6.62 -2.95 5.33
C LYS A 301 -5.64 -3.78 4.51
N ARG A 302 -5.61 -3.59 3.20
CA ARG A 302 -4.85 -4.36 2.20
C ARG A 302 -5.39 -5.79 1.96
N HIS A 303 -6.57 -6.16 2.45
CA HIS A 303 -7.22 -7.42 2.11
C HIS A 303 -8.42 -7.18 1.18
N SER A 304 -8.67 -8.11 0.27
CA SER A 304 -9.85 -8.08 -0.60
C SER A 304 -11.07 -8.75 0.02
N HIS A 305 -10.91 -9.34 1.21
CA HIS A 305 -11.99 -9.85 2.04
C HIS A 305 -12.75 -8.72 2.74
N GLU A 306 -13.93 -9.04 3.26
CA GLU A 306 -14.89 -8.08 3.81
C GLU A 306 -14.25 -7.08 4.80
N GLY A 307 -13.42 -7.54 5.74
CA GLY A 307 -12.80 -6.67 6.75
C GLY A 307 -11.82 -5.63 6.21
N GLY A 308 -11.36 -5.78 4.96
CA GLY A 308 -10.51 -4.79 4.29
C GLY A 308 -11.28 -3.73 3.50
N ILE A 309 -12.48 -4.08 3.02
CA ILE A 309 -13.25 -3.26 2.09
C ILE A 309 -14.63 -2.84 2.61
N ARG A 310 -15.24 -3.58 3.56
CA ARG A 310 -16.50 -3.19 4.17
C ARG A 310 -16.23 -2.21 5.30
N VAL A 311 -16.90 -1.06 5.24
CA VAL A 311 -16.67 0.11 6.10
C VAL A 311 -18.00 0.61 6.69
N PRO A 312 -18.00 1.38 7.79
CA PRO A 312 -19.23 2.00 8.25
C PRO A 312 -19.77 2.95 7.17
N GLY A 313 -21.08 2.99 7.02
CA GLY A 313 -21.76 3.91 6.10
C GLY A 313 -23.07 4.38 6.69
N ILE A 314 -23.25 5.70 6.80
CA ILE A 314 -24.46 6.32 7.30
C ILE A 314 -24.79 7.51 6.40
N ILE A 315 -26.05 7.62 5.97
CA ILE A 315 -26.51 8.72 5.15
C ILE A 315 -27.71 9.42 5.81
N ARG A 316 -27.73 10.74 5.78
CA ARG A 316 -28.85 11.53 6.29
C ARG A 316 -29.25 12.62 5.29
N TRP A 317 -30.53 12.69 4.98
CA TRP A 317 -31.15 13.82 4.28
C TRP A 317 -32.58 13.96 4.79
N PRO A 318 -32.85 14.88 5.72
CA PRO A 318 -34.17 15.07 6.31
C PRO A 318 -35.25 15.28 5.25
N GLY A 319 -36.43 14.70 5.46
CA GLY A 319 -37.53 14.75 4.50
C GLY A 319 -37.42 13.82 3.28
N THR A 320 -36.22 13.30 2.99
CA THR A 320 -35.99 12.38 1.86
C THR A 320 -35.64 10.97 2.32
N ILE A 321 -34.80 10.85 3.34
CA ILE A 321 -34.38 9.57 3.92
C ILE A 321 -35.12 9.36 5.24
N GLN A 322 -35.73 8.18 5.40
CA GLN A 322 -36.46 7.84 6.64
C GLN A 322 -35.50 7.73 7.83
N PRO A 323 -35.70 8.52 8.90
CA PRO A 323 -34.87 8.45 10.09
C PRO A 323 -34.91 7.06 10.75
N GLY A 324 -33.77 6.61 11.25
CA GLY A 324 -33.59 5.32 11.93
C GLY A 324 -33.71 4.10 11.03
N SER A 325 -33.78 4.29 9.71
CA SER A 325 -33.83 3.18 8.76
C SER A 325 -32.49 2.47 8.63
N THR A 326 -32.55 1.24 8.13
CA THR A 326 -31.37 0.42 7.84
C THR A 326 -31.53 -0.17 6.43
N SER A 327 -30.45 -0.16 5.64
CA SER A 327 -30.41 -0.82 4.34
C SER A 327 -29.29 -1.86 4.30
N ASP A 328 -29.60 -3.03 3.76
CA ASP A 328 -28.66 -4.10 3.44
C ASP A 328 -28.27 -4.11 1.94
N THR A 329 -28.73 -3.14 1.19
CA THR A 329 -28.34 -2.96 -0.23
C THR A 329 -26.86 -2.68 -0.33
N PRO A 330 -26.09 -3.48 -1.09
CA PRO A 330 -24.65 -3.23 -1.26
C PRO A 330 -24.38 -1.95 -2.03
N VAL A 331 -23.62 -1.05 -1.41
CA VAL A 331 -23.17 0.21 -2.02
C VAL A 331 -21.64 0.33 -1.89
N ILE A 332 -21.02 1.07 -2.80
CA ILE A 332 -19.56 1.23 -2.86
C ILE A 332 -19.21 2.72 -3.01
N GLY A 333 -18.02 3.13 -2.58
CA GLY A 333 -17.60 4.54 -2.57
C GLY A 333 -17.76 5.26 -3.92
N THR A 334 -17.65 4.56 -5.05
CA THR A 334 -17.93 5.14 -6.38
C THR A 334 -19.37 5.64 -6.51
N ASP A 335 -20.33 5.04 -5.81
CA ASP A 335 -21.77 5.35 -5.94
C ASP A 335 -22.12 6.77 -5.47
N ILE A 336 -21.27 7.36 -4.65
CA ILE A 336 -21.39 8.78 -4.25
C ILE A 336 -21.41 9.68 -5.50
N PHE A 337 -20.56 9.37 -6.50
CA PHE A 337 -20.45 10.15 -7.73
C PHE A 337 -21.78 10.20 -8.52
N ALA A 338 -22.33 9.05 -8.88
CA ALA A 338 -23.59 8.99 -9.65
C ALA A 338 -24.78 9.55 -8.86
N THR A 339 -24.82 9.28 -7.54
CA THR A 339 -25.86 9.80 -6.65
C THR A 339 -25.87 11.33 -6.63
N VAL A 340 -24.71 11.94 -6.43
CA VAL A 340 -24.63 13.41 -6.37
C VAL A 340 -24.84 14.04 -7.75
N CYS A 341 -24.36 13.40 -8.83
CA CYS A 341 -24.66 13.86 -10.18
C CYS A 341 -26.18 13.89 -10.44
N GLU A 342 -26.91 12.82 -10.08
CA GLU A 342 -28.37 12.75 -10.23
C GLU A 342 -29.07 13.86 -9.43
N LEU A 343 -28.71 14.03 -8.15
CA LEU A 343 -29.31 15.02 -7.26
C LEU A 343 -29.03 16.46 -7.69
N ALA A 344 -27.87 16.72 -8.28
CA ALA A 344 -27.49 18.02 -8.82
C ALA A 344 -27.96 18.25 -10.27
N GLY A 345 -28.71 17.32 -10.87
CA GLY A 345 -29.11 17.41 -12.27
C GLY A 345 -27.93 17.47 -13.25
N VAL A 346 -26.82 16.84 -12.90
CA VAL A 346 -25.61 16.74 -13.71
C VAL A 346 -25.62 15.44 -14.50
N VAL A 347 -25.37 15.52 -15.79
CA VAL A 347 -25.27 14.34 -16.64
C VAL A 347 -23.97 13.60 -16.31
N VAL A 348 -24.09 12.32 -15.95
CA VAL A 348 -22.92 11.44 -15.76
C VAL A 348 -22.16 11.31 -17.09
N PRO A 349 -20.80 11.47 -17.10
CA PRO A 349 -20.01 11.31 -18.32
C PRO A 349 -20.27 9.99 -19.04
N ASN A 350 -20.40 10.03 -20.35
CA ASN A 350 -20.63 8.86 -21.20
C ASN A 350 -19.48 8.56 -22.18
N ASP A 351 -18.43 9.37 -22.14
CA ASP A 351 -17.20 9.22 -22.94
C ASP A 351 -16.21 8.18 -22.37
N ARG A 352 -16.52 7.65 -21.20
CA ARG A 352 -15.72 6.70 -20.42
C ARG A 352 -16.61 5.79 -19.59
N VAL A 353 -16.08 4.62 -19.17
CA VAL A 353 -16.80 3.74 -18.26
C VAL A 353 -16.87 4.34 -16.88
N ILE A 354 -18.08 4.47 -16.33
CA ILE A 354 -18.35 4.87 -14.94
C ILE A 354 -18.83 3.61 -14.20
N ASP A 355 -18.17 3.28 -13.09
CA ASP A 355 -18.46 2.07 -12.29
C ASP A 355 -19.44 2.37 -11.14
N SER A 356 -20.04 3.52 -11.15
CA SER A 356 -20.93 4.08 -10.15
C SER A 356 -22.40 3.80 -10.48
N ALA A 357 -23.21 3.55 -9.45
CA ALA A 357 -24.67 3.53 -9.55
C ALA A 357 -25.28 4.52 -8.57
N SER A 358 -26.41 5.15 -8.91
CA SER A 358 -27.07 6.06 -7.98
C SER A 358 -27.71 5.32 -6.82
N MET A 359 -27.53 5.85 -5.62
CA MET A 359 -28.16 5.37 -4.39
C MET A 359 -29.58 5.95 -4.18
N THR A 360 -30.05 6.89 -5.01
CA THR A 360 -31.34 7.56 -4.80
C THR A 360 -32.54 6.60 -4.76
N PRO A 361 -32.60 5.46 -5.50
CA PRO A 361 -33.69 4.51 -5.38
C PRO A 361 -33.80 3.94 -3.95
N MET A 362 -32.68 3.66 -3.28
CA MET A 362 -32.74 3.09 -1.92
C MET A 362 -33.30 4.07 -0.88
N PHE A 363 -33.29 5.39 -1.13
CA PHE A 363 -33.92 6.38 -0.24
C PHE A 363 -35.44 6.15 -0.13
N ARG A 364 -36.01 5.50 -1.14
CA ARG A 364 -37.43 5.11 -1.22
C ARG A 364 -37.65 3.60 -1.06
N SER A 365 -36.65 2.87 -0.56
CA SER A 365 -36.65 1.41 -0.43
C SER A 365 -36.80 0.67 -1.78
N GLU A 366 -36.35 1.28 -2.87
CA GLU A 366 -36.30 0.70 -4.21
C GLU A 366 -34.90 0.13 -4.49
N PRO A 367 -34.77 -0.90 -5.33
CA PRO A 367 -33.48 -1.49 -5.64
C PRO A 367 -32.59 -0.55 -6.49
N ILE A 368 -31.29 -0.59 -6.23
CA ILE A 368 -30.30 0.08 -7.08
C ILE A 368 -30.10 -0.75 -8.35
N VAL A 369 -30.15 -0.09 -9.50
CA VAL A 369 -29.83 -0.69 -10.80
C VAL A 369 -28.36 -0.44 -11.13
N ARG A 370 -27.57 -1.52 -11.25
CA ARG A 370 -26.15 -1.46 -11.60
C ARG A 370 -25.89 -1.98 -13.00
N THR A 371 -25.07 -1.27 -13.75
CA THR A 371 -24.54 -1.72 -15.05
C THR A 371 -23.20 -2.44 -14.89
N GLN A 372 -22.51 -2.21 -13.79
CA GLN A 372 -21.24 -2.84 -13.44
C GLN A 372 -21.35 -3.56 -12.09
N PRO A 373 -20.70 -4.71 -11.90
CA PRO A 373 -20.65 -5.38 -10.60
C PRO A 373 -19.83 -4.56 -9.58
N LEU A 374 -19.97 -4.86 -8.30
CA LEU A 374 -19.02 -4.36 -7.31
C LEU A 374 -17.69 -5.11 -7.52
N TYR A 375 -16.62 -4.36 -7.70
CA TYR A 375 -15.32 -4.91 -8.07
C TYR A 375 -14.19 -4.23 -7.32
N TRP A 376 -13.20 -5.03 -6.93
CA TRP A 376 -11.98 -4.59 -6.26
C TRP A 376 -10.76 -5.26 -6.87
N ARG A 377 -9.69 -4.50 -7.01
CA ARG A 377 -8.35 -5.00 -7.30
C ARG A 377 -7.35 -4.25 -6.43
N ASN A 378 -6.55 -4.99 -5.69
CA ASN A 378 -5.65 -4.45 -4.68
C ASN A 378 -4.21 -4.88 -4.95
N HIS A 379 -3.43 -4.01 -5.58
CA HIS A 379 -2.03 -4.28 -5.93
C HIS A 379 -1.14 -4.56 -4.71
N LEU A 380 -1.43 -3.90 -3.58
CA LEU A 380 -0.65 -4.03 -2.35
C LEU A 380 -1.30 -4.94 -1.31
N ALA A 381 -2.12 -5.91 -1.73
CA ALA A 381 -2.75 -6.83 -0.81
C ALA A 381 -1.69 -7.57 0.03
N ALA A 382 -1.98 -7.70 1.33
CA ALA A 382 -1.17 -8.44 2.28
C ALA A 382 -1.38 -9.96 2.17
N GLU A 383 -2.34 -10.37 1.36
CA GLU A 383 -2.77 -11.75 1.17
C GLU A 383 -2.64 -12.21 -0.29
N GLN A 384 -2.89 -13.50 -0.52
CA GLN A 384 -2.88 -14.10 -1.86
C GLN A 384 -3.98 -13.55 -2.76
N TYR A 385 -5.21 -13.34 -2.22
CA TYR A 385 -6.38 -12.92 -2.98
C TYR A 385 -6.43 -11.40 -3.11
N ARG A 386 -6.22 -10.90 -4.34
CA ARG A 386 -6.05 -9.47 -4.64
C ARG A 386 -7.15 -8.90 -5.51
N VAL A 387 -7.97 -9.76 -6.10
CA VAL A 387 -9.09 -9.38 -6.97
C VAL A 387 -10.37 -9.91 -6.36
N ALA A 388 -11.42 -9.12 -6.34
CA ALA A 388 -12.72 -9.54 -5.85
C ALA A 388 -13.85 -8.96 -6.71
N MET A 389 -14.94 -9.68 -6.80
CA MET A 389 -16.17 -9.22 -7.42
C MET A 389 -17.37 -9.72 -6.62
N ARG A 390 -18.33 -8.84 -6.42
CA ARG A 390 -19.61 -9.17 -5.81
C ARG A 390 -20.75 -8.97 -6.81
N ASP A 391 -21.59 -10.00 -6.94
CA ASP A 391 -22.81 -9.99 -7.74
C ASP A 391 -23.97 -10.53 -6.90
N GLY A 392 -24.84 -9.64 -6.45
CA GLY A 392 -25.89 -9.96 -5.48
C GLY A 392 -25.33 -10.40 -4.12
N ASP A 393 -25.75 -11.59 -3.66
CA ASP A 393 -25.30 -12.18 -2.40
C ASP A 393 -23.96 -12.94 -2.53
N TRP A 394 -23.50 -13.18 -3.75
CA TRP A 394 -22.30 -13.94 -4.02
C TRP A 394 -21.07 -13.07 -4.20
N LYS A 395 -19.97 -13.50 -3.63
CA LYS A 395 -18.65 -12.86 -3.80
C LYS A 395 -17.63 -13.91 -4.23
N ILE A 396 -16.86 -13.58 -5.25
CA ILE A 396 -15.71 -14.37 -5.69
C ILE A 396 -14.44 -13.55 -5.45
N VAL A 397 -13.42 -14.17 -4.88
CA VAL A 397 -12.09 -13.60 -4.73
C VAL A 397 -11.08 -14.39 -5.53
N ALA A 398 -10.03 -13.74 -6.02
CA ALA A 398 -9.03 -14.35 -6.88
C ALA A 398 -7.62 -13.85 -6.57
N ALA A 399 -6.62 -14.69 -6.85
CA ALA A 399 -5.23 -14.27 -6.93
C ALA A 399 -5.05 -13.16 -7.98
N GLU A 400 -3.98 -12.37 -7.89
CA GLU A 400 -3.71 -11.24 -8.80
C GLU A 400 -3.63 -11.66 -10.26
N ASP A 401 -3.10 -12.85 -10.52
CA ASP A 401 -2.94 -13.47 -11.84
C ASP A 401 -4.14 -14.35 -12.25
N LEU A 402 -5.20 -14.36 -11.45
CA LEU A 402 -6.41 -15.17 -11.65
C LEU A 402 -6.15 -16.69 -11.73
N SER A 403 -5.09 -17.18 -11.07
CA SER A 403 -4.72 -18.60 -11.03
C SER A 403 -5.49 -19.39 -9.97
N SER A 404 -5.99 -18.75 -8.93
CA SER A 404 -6.77 -19.38 -7.85
C SER A 404 -7.95 -18.50 -7.43
N PHE A 405 -9.02 -19.14 -6.96
CA PHE A 405 -10.29 -18.49 -6.62
C PHE A 405 -10.91 -19.12 -5.37
N GLU A 406 -11.67 -18.32 -4.61
CA GLU A 406 -12.63 -18.79 -3.58
C GLU A 406 -13.99 -18.13 -3.82
N LEU A 407 -15.08 -18.83 -3.44
CA LEU A 407 -16.48 -18.39 -3.63
C LEU A 407 -17.19 -18.34 -2.28
N TYR A 408 -17.91 -17.24 -2.02
CA TYR A 408 -18.66 -17.03 -0.78
C TYR A 408 -20.10 -16.59 -1.05
N ASN A 409 -21.03 -16.95 -0.15
CA ASN A 409 -22.37 -16.39 -0.09
C ASN A 409 -22.47 -15.48 1.13
N LEU A 410 -22.37 -14.16 0.92
CA LEU A 410 -22.32 -13.17 1.99
C LEU A 410 -23.61 -12.99 2.78
N LYS A 411 -24.73 -13.53 2.30
CA LYS A 411 -26.00 -13.55 3.03
C LYS A 411 -25.98 -14.58 4.15
N GLU A 412 -25.33 -15.71 3.92
CA GLU A 412 -25.25 -16.84 4.86
C GLU A 412 -23.94 -16.85 5.65
N ASP A 413 -22.83 -16.41 5.00
CA ASP A 413 -21.48 -16.38 5.53
C ASP A 413 -20.82 -15.02 5.24
N TRP A 414 -21.23 -14.01 5.99
CA TRP A 414 -20.70 -12.64 5.87
C TRP A 414 -19.25 -12.50 6.37
N GLN A 415 -18.74 -13.54 7.05
CA GLN A 415 -17.37 -13.63 7.56
C GLN A 415 -16.40 -14.29 6.56
N GLU A 416 -16.91 -14.82 5.44
CA GLU A 416 -16.10 -15.52 4.42
C GLU A 416 -15.30 -16.70 5.02
N SER A 417 -15.97 -17.47 5.88
CA SER A 417 -15.35 -18.55 6.64
C SER A 417 -15.25 -19.87 5.84
N GLN A 418 -16.13 -20.07 4.84
CA GLN A 418 -16.22 -21.30 4.09
C GLN A 418 -16.21 -21.05 2.57
N ASP A 419 -15.16 -21.56 1.90
CA ASP A 419 -15.15 -21.59 0.43
C ASP A 419 -16.21 -22.55 -0.12
N LEU A 420 -17.08 -22.02 -0.96
CA LEU A 420 -18.22 -22.72 -1.57
C LEU A 420 -17.97 -23.11 -3.04
N ALA A 421 -16.79 -22.92 -3.59
CA ALA A 421 -16.48 -23.17 -5.00
C ALA A 421 -16.80 -24.62 -5.43
N SER A 422 -16.43 -25.59 -4.59
CA SER A 422 -16.69 -27.02 -4.85
C SER A 422 -18.15 -27.41 -4.64
N LYS A 423 -18.88 -26.71 -3.74
CA LYS A 423 -20.29 -27.01 -3.43
C LYS A 423 -21.24 -26.46 -4.49
N TYR A 424 -20.88 -25.33 -5.12
CA TYR A 424 -21.71 -24.64 -6.13
C TYR A 424 -20.93 -24.41 -7.43
N PRO A 425 -20.55 -25.49 -8.17
CA PRO A 425 -19.66 -25.39 -9.32
C PRO A 425 -20.22 -24.54 -10.46
N ASP A 426 -21.52 -24.57 -10.71
CA ASP A 426 -22.16 -23.76 -11.77
C ASP A 426 -22.08 -22.27 -11.43
N LYS A 427 -22.41 -21.89 -10.20
CA LYS A 427 -22.29 -20.49 -9.73
C LYS A 427 -20.82 -20.02 -9.72
N PHE A 428 -19.91 -20.89 -9.31
CA PHE A 428 -18.48 -20.62 -9.35
C PHE A 428 -17.99 -20.34 -10.78
N ASN A 429 -18.35 -21.20 -11.74
CA ASN A 429 -17.96 -21.03 -13.14
C ASN A 429 -18.55 -19.76 -13.75
N GLU A 430 -19.83 -19.44 -13.44
CA GLU A 430 -20.48 -18.20 -13.86
C GLU A 430 -19.70 -16.97 -13.37
N LEU A 431 -19.47 -16.88 -12.06
CA LEU A 431 -18.83 -15.70 -11.47
C LEU A 431 -17.34 -15.59 -11.82
N ARG A 432 -16.66 -16.72 -11.94
CA ARG A 432 -15.27 -16.76 -12.43
C ARG A 432 -15.16 -16.17 -13.83
N ALA A 433 -16.05 -16.58 -14.75
CA ALA A 433 -16.06 -16.04 -16.11
C ALA A 433 -16.37 -14.52 -16.12
N LYS A 434 -17.35 -14.08 -15.32
CA LYS A 434 -17.70 -12.66 -15.17
C LYS A 434 -16.51 -11.86 -14.61
N LEU A 435 -15.86 -12.36 -13.55
CA LEU A 435 -14.69 -11.69 -12.94
C LEU A 435 -13.56 -11.55 -13.94
N ILE A 436 -13.18 -12.61 -14.64
CA ILE A 436 -12.09 -12.58 -15.63
C ILE A 436 -12.39 -11.56 -16.74
N ALA A 437 -13.62 -11.56 -17.28
CA ALA A 437 -14.01 -10.62 -18.32
C ALA A 437 -13.98 -9.17 -17.82
N HIS A 438 -14.50 -8.91 -16.63
CA HIS A 438 -14.54 -7.57 -16.02
C HIS A 438 -13.14 -7.07 -15.69
N ASP A 439 -12.30 -7.88 -15.04
CA ASP A 439 -10.91 -7.57 -14.71
C ASP A 439 -10.09 -7.23 -15.96
N THR A 440 -10.24 -8.04 -17.02
CA THR A 440 -9.60 -7.78 -18.32
C THR A 440 -10.01 -6.43 -18.90
N ALA A 441 -11.30 -6.08 -18.84
CA ALA A 441 -11.83 -4.80 -19.32
C ALA A 441 -11.30 -3.62 -18.48
N VAL A 442 -11.23 -3.78 -17.16
CA VAL A 442 -10.69 -2.76 -16.24
C VAL A 442 -9.21 -2.51 -16.52
N LEU A 443 -8.41 -3.56 -16.64
CA LEU A 443 -6.98 -3.44 -16.91
C LEU A 443 -6.65 -2.85 -18.29
N LYS A 444 -7.54 -3.05 -19.28
CA LYS A 444 -7.40 -2.48 -20.63
C LYS A 444 -7.76 -0.99 -20.69
N ASP A 445 -8.71 -0.55 -19.88
CA ASP A 445 -9.19 0.84 -19.87
C ASP A 445 -8.28 1.78 -19.06
N GLY A 446 -7.61 1.22 -18.05
CA GLY A 446 -6.71 2.00 -17.19
C GLY A 446 -5.42 2.42 -17.87
N PRO A 447 -4.84 3.54 -17.44
CA PRO A 447 -3.55 4.00 -17.97
C PRO A 447 -2.41 3.09 -17.47
N ASP A 448 -1.47 2.85 -18.35
CA ASP A 448 -0.25 2.06 -18.09
C ASP A 448 0.91 2.90 -17.51
N TRP A 449 0.66 4.16 -17.20
CA TRP A 449 1.69 5.13 -16.83
C TRP A 449 2.44 4.83 -15.52
N TRP A 450 1.92 3.95 -14.71
CA TRP A 450 2.59 3.45 -13.50
C TRP A 450 3.69 2.42 -13.79
N LYS A 451 3.69 1.81 -14.96
CA LYS A 451 4.67 0.78 -15.33
C LYS A 451 6.06 1.36 -15.61
N ASP A 452 6.12 2.60 -16.06
CA ASP A 452 7.37 3.23 -16.51
C ASP A 452 8.14 3.97 -15.37
N GLU A 453 7.58 4.05 -14.16
CA GLU A 453 8.05 4.98 -13.14
C GLU A 453 8.69 4.34 -11.88
N VAL A 454 8.84 3.03 -11.82
CA VAL A 454 9.47 2.37 -10.66
C VAL A 454 10.91 2.87 -10.40
N GLY A 455 11.53 3.54 -11.38
CA GLY A 455 12.86 4.17 -11.27
C GLY A 455 12.89 5.61 -10.76
N SER A 456 11.76 6.31 -10.66
CA SER A 456 11.73 7.75 -10.36
C SER A 456 11.60 8.12 -8.88
N GLU A 457 11.09 7.22 -8.02
CA GLU A 457 10.89 7.46 -6.58
C GLU A 457 12.19 7.82 -5.82
N ALA A 458 13.32 7.23 -6.23
CA ALA A 458 14.60 7.48 -5.57
C ALA A 458 15.19 8.88 -5.88
N LYS A 459 14.96 9.40 -7.10
CA LYS A 459 15.44 10.75 -7.48
C LYS A 459 14.72 11.88 -6.75
N GLN A 460 13.49 11.63 -6.27
CA GLN A 460 12.67 12.65 -5.62
C GLN A 460 12.91 12.75 -4.11
N LYS A 461 13.17 11.62 -3.42
CA LYS A 461 13.59 11.64 -2.01
C LYS A 461 14.87 12.47 -1.83
N THR A 462 15.76 12.45 -2.81
CA THR A 462 16.99 13.24 -2.82
C THR A 462 16.73 14.75 -3.02
N LYS A 463 15.78 15.12 -3.90
CA LYS A 463 15.38 16.53 -4.11
C LYS A 463 14.57 17.10 -2.93
N ALA A 464 13.71 16.32 -2.30
CA ALA A 464 12.94 16.74 -1.12
C ALA A 464 13.86 16.97 0.10
N LYS A 465 14.86 16.10 0.35
CA LYS A 465 15.90 16.31 1.38
C LYS A 465 16.81 17.51 1.09
N ALA A 466 17.12 17.80 -0.18
CA ALA A 466 17.91 18.96 -0.56
C ALA A 466 17.13 20.28 -0.34
N ARG A 467 15.79 20.30 -0.55
CA ARG A 467 14.94 21.46 -0.26
C ARG A 467 14.76 21.69 1.24
N ALA A 468 14.65 20.65 2.05
CA ALA A 468 14.53 20.78 3.52
C ALA A 468 15.81 21.29 4.21
N LYS A 469 16.97 21.24 3.55
CA LYS A 469 18.23 21.82 4.04
C LYS A 469 18.51 23.25 3.53
N GLY A 470 17.63 23.83 2.71
CA GLY A 470 17.81 25.08 1.98
C GLY A 470 17.26 26.35 2.63
N ASP A 471 16.60 26.28 3.79
CA ASP A 471 16.10 27.48 4.48
C ASP A 471 17.20 28.16 5.32
N GLN A 472 18.22 28.69 4.64
CA GLN A 472 19.01 29.80 5.15
C GLN A 472 18.79 31.02 4.23
N LYS A 473 18.43 32.14 4.86
CA LYS A 473 18.03 33.42 4.25
C LYS A 473 18.96 33.87 3.11
N PRO A 474 18.43 34.52 2.06
CA PRO A 474 19.24 35.13 1.00
C PRO A 474 19.96 36.34 1.54
N VAL A 475 21.29 36.29 1.50
CA VAL A 475 22.12 37.49 1.59
C VAL A 475 22.11 38.18 0.23
N ALA A 476 21.75 39.44 0.20
CA ALA A 476 21.72 40.29 -0.99
C ALA A 476 23.10 40.34 -1.65
N ARG A 477 23.20 40.07 -2.95
CA ARG A 477 24.42 40.22 -3.74
C ARG A 477 24.53 41.66 -4.25
N ASP A 478 25.73 42.19 -4.10
CA ASP A 478 26.19 43.44 -4.70
C ASP A 478 26.32 43.29 -6.23
N PRO A 479 25.78 44.20 -7.05
CA PRO A 479 25.78 44.08 -8.51
C PRO A 479 27.10 44.40 -9.21
N ASN A 480 28.19 44.68 -8.50
CA ASN A 480 29.42 45.22 -9.12
C ASN A 480 30.68 44.32 -8.99
N GLN A 481 30.55 42.99 -8.86
CA GLN A 481 31.74 42.12 -8.95
C GLN A 481 31.81 41.37 -10.28
N PRO A 482 33.00 41.30 -10.93
CA PRO A 482 33.16 40.64 -12.23
C PRO A 482 33.10 39.12 -12.13
N VAL A 483 32.36 38.53 -13.05
CA VAL A 483 32.19 37.07 -13.20
C VAL A 483 33.52 36.46 -13.72
N GLN A 484 34.17 35.67 -12.89
CA GLN A 484 35.22 34.75 -13.35
C GLN A 484 34.60 33.48 -13.93
N ALA A 485 35.06 33.11 -15.11
CA ALA A 485 34.67 31.87 -15.80
C ALA A 485 35.06 30.64 -14.98
N PRO A 486 34.22 29.60 -14.91
CA PRO A 486 34.51 28.41 -14.14
C PRO A 486 35.61 27.57 -14.84
N ALA A 487 36.62 27.17 -14.08
CA ALA A 487 37.58 26.17 -14.47
C ALA A 487 36.88 24.82 -14.79
N GLN A 488 37.34 24.18 -15.85
CA GLN A 488 36.87 22.84 -16.25
C GLN A 488 37.15 21.82 -15.15
N THR A 489 36.16 21.46 -14.37
CA THR A 489 36.19 20.27 -13.51
C THR A 489 35.90 19.05 -14.35
N ALA A 490 36.65 17.98 -14.12
CA ALA A 490 36.54 16.69 -14.77
C ALA A 490 35.07 16.20 -14.80
N LYS A 491 34.65 15.71 -15.96
CA LYS A 491 33.32 15.13 -16.16
C LYS A 491 33.11 13.99 -15.18
N GLU A 492 32.14 14.14 -14.26
CA GLU A 492 31.58 13.01 -13.55
C GLU A 492 31.01 12.00 -14.54
N PRO A 493 31.16 10.69 -14.29
CA PRO A 493 30.64 9.67 -15.21
C PRO A 493 29.13 9.80 -15.34
N ILE A 494 28.64 9.77 -16.57
CA ILE A 494 27.22 9.80 -16.93
C ILE A 494 26.57 8.57 -16.30
N THR A 495 25.74 8.75 -15.25
CA THR A 495 24.89 7.69 -14.71
C THR A 495 23.87 7.27 -15.76
N ARG A 496 24.04 6.07 -16.31
CA ARG A 496 23.08 5.45 -17.22
C ARG A 496 21.80 5.11 -16.46
N ALA A 497 20.64 5.09 -17.11
CA ALA A 497 19.34 4.75 -16.54
C ALA A 497 19.38 3.31 -16.00
N GLY A 498 19.59 3.13 -14.70
CA GLY A 498 19.77 1.83 -14.05
C GLY A 498 19.14 1.80 -12.65
N THR A 499 19.35 0.71 -11.92
CA THR A 499 18.89 0.57 -10.53
C THR A 499 19.41 1.77 -9.71
N PRO A 500 18.53 2.52 -9.00
CA PRO A 500 19.02 3.67 -8.24
C PRO A 500 19.93 3.19 -7.12
N LYS A 501 21.08 3.82 -7.01
CA LYS A 501 22.00 3.64 -5.89
C LYS A 501 21.27 3.91 -4.58
N LEU A 502 21.24 2.91 -3.69
CA LEU A 502 20.66 3.07 -2.35
C LEU A 502 21.62 3.89 -1.46
N ASP A 503 21.05 4.71 -0.60
CA ASP A 503 21.78 5.34 0.49
C ASP A 503 21.64 4.45 1.74
N ILE A 504 22.63 3.57 1.95
CA ILE A 504 22.68 2.69 3.12
C ILE A 504 23.73 3.27 4.07
N ASP A 505 23.27 3.82 5.20
CA ASP A 505 24.12 4.45 6.20
C ASP A 505 25.32 3.57 6.58
N GLY A 506 26.52 4.11 6.54
CA GLY A 506 27.77 3.41 6.88
C GLY A 506 28.22 2.34 5.87
N ALA A 507 27.57 2.20 4.72
CA ALA A 507 28.04 1.38 3.61
C ALA A 507 28.67 2.23 2.51
N VAL A 508 29.74 1.73 1.90
CA VAL A 508 30.34 2.32 0.70
C VAL A 508 29.78 1.59 -0.52
N PRO A 509 29.03 2.26 -1.38
CA PRO A 509 28.50 1.63 -2.59
C PRO A 509 29.54 1.58 -3.69
N GLU A 510 29.72 0.41 -4.29
CA GLU A 510 30.58 0.19 -5.46
C GLU A 510 29.80 -0.49 -6.59
N ILE A 511 29.97 -0.03 -7.83
CA ILE A 511 29.43 -0.71 -9.00
C ILE A 511 30.27 -1.96 -9.27
N TYR A 512 29.67 -3.13 -9.09
CA TYR A 512 30.37 -4.38 -9.35
C TYR A 512 30.12 -4.93 -10.76
N LYS A 513 29.05 -4.46 -11.40
CA LYS A 513 28.64 -4.89 -12.74
C LYS A 513 27.77 -3.83 -13.40
N THR A 514 27.98 -3.63 -14.69
CA THR A 514 27.04 -2.93 -15.58
C THR A 514 26.48 -3.94 -16.56
N ALA A 515 25.17 -4.23 -16.44
CA ALA A 515 24.46 -5.19 -17.28
C ALA A 515 23.48 -4.44 -18.18
N SER A 516 23.76 -4.38 -19.50
CA SER A 516 23.03 -3.56 -20.48
C SER A 516 23.05 -2.09 -20.05
N ASP A 517 21.90 -1.55 -19.58
CA ASP A 517 21.75 -0.16 -19.15
C ASP A 517 21.70 0.00 -17.63
N TYR A 518 22.02 -1.06 -16.86
CA TYR A 518 21.86 -1.08 -15.39
C TYR A 518 23.18 -1.25 -14.68
N ASP A 519 23.45 -0.37 -13.69
CA ASP A 519 24.54 -0.54 -12.74
C ASP A 519 24.02 -1.32 -11.51
N LEU A 520 24.74 -2.40 -11.17
CA LEU A 520 24.49 -3.23 -10.00
C LEU A 520 25.52 -2.91 -8.93
N TYR A 521 25.05 -2.65 -7.71
CA TYR A 521 25.86 -2.17 -6.62
C TYR A 521 26.13 -3.25 -5.57
N LEU A 522 27.36 -3.23 -5.04
CA LEU A 522 27.71 -3.77 -3.74
C LEU A 522 27.74 -2.63 -2.72
N TYR A 523 27.08 -2.81 -1.60
CA TYR A 523 27.09 -1.89 -0.47
C TYR A 523 27.99 -2.49 0.61
N ILE A 524 29.20 -1.97 0.75
CA ILE A 524 30.31 -2.57 1.52
C ILE A 524 30.40 -1.92 2.90
N PHE A 525 30.32 -2.73 3.94
CA PHE A 525 30.53 -2.36 5.34
C PHE A 525 31.92 -2.83 5.77
N SER A 526 32.76 -1.90 6.16
CA SER A 526 34.11 -2.20 6.65
C SER A 526 34.17 -2.23 8.17
N PRO A 527 35.01 -3.10 8.77
CA PRO A 527 35.27 -3.08 10.20
C PRO A 527 35.80 -1.75 10.69
N LYS A 528 35.54 -1.40 11.94
CA LYS A 528 36.12 -0.22 12.56
C LYS A 528 37.68 -0.31 12.55
N GLY A 529 38.35 0.72 12.02
CA GLY A 529 39.81 0.77 11.92
C GLY A 529 40.38 -0.13 10.81
N HIS A 530 39.56 -0.57 9.86
CA HIS A 530 40.04 -1.32 8.69
C HIS A 530 40.97 -0.46 7.83
N ASP A 531 42.16 -0.98 7.56
CA ASP A 531 43.17 -0.39 6.66
C ASP A 531 43.35 -1.31 5.44
N PRO A 532 42.72 -1.00 4.29
CA PRO A 532 42.79 -1.85 3.11
C PRO A 532 44.20 -2.15 2.60
N LEU A 533 45.16 -1.30 2.92
CA LEU A 533 46.57 -1.47 2.48
C LEU A 533 47.34 -2.50 3.35
N LYS A 534 46.83 -2.79 4.55
CA LYS A 534 47.50 -3.68 5.52
C LYS A 534 46.71 -4.93 5.85
N ASP A 535 45.38 -4.84 5.80
CA ASP A 535 44.51 -5.90 6.22
C ASP A 535 44.31 -6.96 5.12
N LYS A 536 44.01 -8.18 5.57
CA LYS A 536 43.52 -9.33 4.77
C LYS A 536 42.35 -9.93 5.50
N ARG A 537 41.21 -9.22 5.56
CA ARG A 537 40.03 -9.62 6.31
C ARG A 537 39.22 -10.66 5.55
N PRO A 538 38.59 -11.64 6.20
CA PRO A 538 37.52 -12.43 5.58
C PRO A 538 36.40 -11.54 5.09
N ALA A 539 35.72 -11.94 4.02
CA ALA A 539 34.59 -11.19 3.47
C ALA A 539 33.32 -12.06 3.36
N ILE A 540 32.16 -11.40 3.31
CA ILE A 540 30.89 -12.03 3.00
C ILE A 540 30.04 -11.12 2.12
N VAL A 541 29.31 -11.70 1.18
CA VAL A 541 28.30 -11.01 0.38
C VAL A 541 26.93 -11.64 0.57
N PHE A 542 25.91 -10.81 0.89
CA PHE A 542 24.53 -11.24 1.06
C PHE A 542 23.65 -10.87 -0.12
N PHE A 543 22.74 -11.78 -0.47
CA PHE A 543 21.73 -11.61 -1.53
C PHE A 543 20.32 -11.63 -0.91
N PHE A 544 19.46 -10.69 -1.32
CA PHE A 544 18.12 -10.54 -0.78
C PHE A 544 17.14 -11.57 -1.36
N GLY A 545 16.08 -11.91 -0.58
CA GLY A 545 14.96 -12.71 -1.04
C GLY A 545 13.95 -11.92 -1.86
N GLY A 546 12.97 -12.63 -2.43
CA GLY A 546 11.87 -12.02 -3.20
C GLY A 546 11.50 -12.77 -4.48
N GLY A 547 11.72 -14.10 -4.48
CA GLY A 547 11.26 -15.02 -5.52
C GLY A 547 11.82 -14.74 -6.92
N TRP A 548 13.04 -14.20 -7.04
CA TRP A 548 13.66 -13.70 -8.28
C TRP A 548 12.85 -12.59 -8.97
N THR A 549 11.79 -12.14 -8.31
CA THR A 549 10.87 -11.13 -8.87
C THR A 549 11.16 -9.73 -8.34
N GLY A 550 11.49 -9.58 -7.06
CA GLY A 550 11.73 -8.30 -6.40
C GLY A 550 12.66 -8.42 -5.21
N GLY A 551 12.73 -7.39 -4.38
CA GLY A 551 13.53 -7.33 -3.15
C GLY A 551 14.52 -6.17 -3.12
N SER A 552 15.25 -6.04 -2.00
CA SER A 552 16.23 -4.96 -1.77
C SER A 552 17.44 -5.46 -0.97
N PRO A 553 18.66 -4.98 -1.28
CA PRO A 553 19.87 -5.25 -0.49
C PRO A 553 19.73 -4.93 1.00
N THR A 554 18.85 -4.01 1.38
CA THR A 554 18.61 -3.61 2.77
C THR A 554 18.11 -4.75 3.66
N GLN A 555 17.59 -5.84 3.08
CA GLN A 555 17.15 -7.00 3.86
C GLN A 555 18.25 -7.57 4.76
N PHE A 556 19.48 -7.61 4.27
CA PHE A 556 20.63 -8.17 4.99
C PHE A 556 21.56 -7.12 5.57
N GLU A 557 21.18 -5.84 5.56
CA GLU A 557 21.94 -4.76 6.23
C GLU A 557 22.25 -5.07 7.70
N PRO A 558 21.31 -5.54 8.55
CA PRO A 558 21.61 -5.84 9.94
C PRO A 558 22.67 -6.94 10.11
N HIS A 559 22.63 -7.99 9.27
CA HIS A 559 23.60 -9.08 9.25
C HIS A 559 24.99 -8.58 8.82
N ALA A 560 25.07 -7.76 7.76
CA ALA A 560 26.32 -7.21 7.26
C ALA A 560 26.96 -6.27 8.28
N ARG A 561 26.19 -5.38 8.92
CA ARG A 561 26.70 -4.51 10.01
C ARG A 561 27.22 -5.29 11.19
N TYR A 562 26.51 -6.35 11.59
CA TYR A 562 26.95 -7.21 12.66
C TYR A 562 28.31 -7.86 12.33
N LEU A 563 28.44 -8.46 11.14
CA LEU A 563 29.69 -9.11 10.74
C LEU A 563 30.85 -8.12 10.52
N ALA A 564 30.56 -6.89 10.09
CA ALA A 564 31.55 -5.82 10.07
C ALA A 564 32.01 -5.47 11.49
N SER A 565 31.14 -5.41 12.49
CA SER A 565 31.52 -5.22 13.88
C SER A 565 32.36 -6.37 14.45
N ARG A 566 32.23 -7.56 13.86
CA ARG A 566 33.00 -8.77 14.18
C ARG A 566 34.36 -8.86 13.46
N GLY A 567 34.63 -7.95 12.52
CA GLY A 567 35.93 -7.83 11.84
C GLY A 567 35.95 -8.37 10.41
N MET A 568 34.83 -8.74 9.81
CA MET A 568 34.73 -9.09 8.38
C MET A 568 34.43 -7.85 7.53
N VAL A 569 34.90 -7.84 6.29
CA VAL A 569 34.33 -6.94 5.29
C VAL A 569 33.03 -7.57 4.78
N ALA A 570 31.88 -6.91 5.01
CA ALA A 570 30.59 -7.46 4.70
C ALA A 570 29.88 -6.61 3.63
N ALA A 571 29.29 -7.25 2.63
CA ALA A 571 28.58 -6.57 1.56
C ALA A 571 27.14 -7.06 1.44
N VAL A 572 26.23 -6.18 1.00
CA VAL A 572 24.91 -6.56 0.51
C VAL A 572 24.83 -6.20 -0.97
N ALA A 573 24.47 -7.18 -1.80
CA ALA A 573 24.49 -7.05 -3.26
C ALA A 573 23.12 -6.72 -3.81
N ASP A 574 23.05 -5.76 -4.72
CA ASP A 574 21.93 -5.71 -5.67
C ASP A 574 22.17 -6.74 -6.78
N TYR A 575 21.10 -7.28 -7.33
CA TYR A 575 21.14 -8.15 -8.49
C TYR A 575 19.86 -7.99 -9.33
N ARG A 576 19.91 -8.33 -10.61
CA ARG A 576 18.77 -8.20 -11.51
C ARG A 576 17.63 -9.12 -11.09
N VAL A 577 16.39 -8.56 -11.09
CA VAL A 577 15.16 -9.29 -10.78
C VAL A 577 14.08 -9.02 -11.82
N LYS A 578 13.12 -9.94 -11.97
CA LYS A 578 12.09 -9.89 -13.01
C LYS A 578 11.31 -8.57 -13.04
N SER A 579 10.93 -8.03 -11.87
CA SER A 579 10.11 -6.80 -11.79
C SER A 579 10.86 -5.55 -12.26
N ARG A 580 12.17 -5.50 -12.09
CA ARG A 580 13.01 -4.34 -12.45
C ARG A 580 13.62 -4.46 -13.83
N GLN A 581 14.20 -5.64 -14.16
CA GLN A 581 14.97 -5.84 -15.39
C GLN A 581 14.38 -6.91 -16.33
N LYS A 582 13.20 -7.47 -16.01
CA LYS A 582 12.52 -8.53 -16.79
C LYS A 582 13.36 -9.79 -16.98
N THR A 583 14.29 -10.04 -16.09
CA THR A 583 15.24 -11.16 -16.14
C THR A 583 14.64 -12.48 -15.63
N SER A 584 15.26 -13.57 -16.04
CA SER A 584 14.98 -14.91 -15.53
C SER A 584 15.85 -15.24 -14.30
N PRO A 585 15.62 -16.34 -13.61
CA PRO A 585 16.49 -16.80 -12.53
C PRO A 585 17.97 -17.01 -12.92
N LYS A 586 18.27 -17.28 -14.20
CA LYS A 586 19.66 -17.45 -14.69
C LYS A 586 20.48 -16.18 -14.55
N GLU A 587 19.90 -15.01 -14.88
CA GLU A 587 20.59 -13.73 -14.73
C GLU A 587 20.80 -13.38 -13.25
N CYS A 588 19.86 -13.75 -12.37
CA CYS A 588 20.05 -13.57 -10.91
C CYS A 588 21.30 -14.33 -10.42
N VAL A 589 21.47 -15.57 -10.88
CA VAL A 589 22.64 -16.40 -10.55
C VAL A 589 23.92 -15.79 -11.15
N ALA A 590 23.89 -15.39 -12.42
CA ALA A 590 25.04 -14.76 -13.09
C ALA A 590 25.53 -13.52 -12.34
N ASP A 591 24.60 -12.67 -11.86
CA ASP A 591 24.93 -11.48 -11.09
C ASP A 591 25.53 -11.82 -9.73
N GLY A 592 25.00 -12.85 -9.03
CA GLY A 592 25.57 -13.33 -7.78
C GLY A 592 27.01 -13.82 -7.97
N LYS A 593 27.29 -14.54 -9.04
CA LYS A 593 28.64 -15.00 -9.41
C LYS A 593 29.57 -13.83 -9.75
N SER A 594 29.07 -12.83 -10.49
CA SER A 594 29.82 -11.58 -10.76
C SER A 594 30.16 -10.83 -9.49
N ALA A 595 29.27 -10.78 -8.49
CA ALA A 595 29.51 -10.12 -7.20
C ALA A 595 30.66 -10.76 -6.41
N VAL A 596 30.70 -12.11 -6.37
CA VAL A 596 31.82 -12.84 -5.72
C VAL A 596 33.11 -12.63 -6.48
N ARG A 597 33.10 -12.64 -7.83
CA ARG A 597 34.26 -12.32 -8.64
C ARG A 597 34.79 -10.93 -8.39
N TYR A 598 33.90 -9.94 -8.34
CA TYR A 598 34.28 -8.56 -8.06
C TYR A 598 35.05 -8.42 -6.73
N LEU A 599 34.52 -9.00 -5.66
CA LEU A 599 35.22 -9.01 -4.38
C LEU A 599 36.58 -9.67 -4.47
N ARG A 600 36.70 -10.79 -5.20
CA ARG A 600 37.96 -11.52 -5.37
C ARG A 600 38.97 -10.74 -6.23
N THR A 601 38.51 -10.15 -7.33
CA THR A 601 39.35 -9.30 -8.21
C THR A 601 39.90 -8.09 -7.46
N HIS A 602 39.10 -7.47 -6.60
CA HIS A 602 39.48 -6.26 -5.89
C HIS A 602 39.96 -6.55 -4.45
N ALA A 603 40.32 -7.81 -4.15
CA ALA A 603 40.66 -8.23 -2.80
C ALA A 603 41.81 -7.39 -2.18
N ALA A 604 42.87 -7.08 -2.94
CA ALA A 604 43.95 -6.26 -2.47
C ALA A 604 43.53 -4.81 -2.18
N ARG A 605 42.69 -4.21 -3.01
CA ARG A 605 42.16 -2.85 -2.83
C ARG A 605 41.17 -2.77 -1.66
N LEU A 606 40.42 -3.82 -1.44
CA LEU A 606 39.40 -3.92 -0.38
C LEU A 606 39.98 -4.43 0.95
N GLY A 607 41.27 -4.79 1.00
CA GLY A 607 41.90 -5.35 2.18
C GLY A 607 41.29 -6.66 2.66
N ILE A 608 40.84 -7.52 1.70
CA ILE A 608 40.22 -8.81 2.00
C ILE A 608 41.08 -10.01 1.56
N ASP A 609 40.84 -11.16 2.18
CA ASP A 609 41.46 -12.42 1.77
C ASP A 609 40.65 -13.02 0.59
N PRO A 610 41.23 -13.16 -0.63
CA PRO A 610 40.52 -13.69 -1.79
C PRO A 610 40.10 -15.17 -1.61
N ASN A 611 40.67 -15.89 -0.64
CA ASN A 611 40.37 -17.27 -0.32
C ASN A 611 39.37 -17.42 0.83
N LYS A 612 38.89 -16.32 1.41
CA LYS A 612 37.91 -16.28 2.50
C LYS A 612 36.74 -15.36 2.17
N ILE A 613 36.03 -15.68 1.08
CA ILE A 613 34.82 -14.96 0.66
C ILE A 613 33.61 -15.88 0.81
N ALA A 614 32.78 -15.60 1.80
CA ALA A 614 31.51 -16.30 2.02
C ALA A 614 30.37 -15.66 1.22
N ALA A 615 29.34 -16.44 0.94
CA ALA A 615 28.08 -15.95 0.37
C ALA A 615 26.91 -16.30 1.30
N GLY A 616 25.98 -15.37 1.46
CA GLY A 616 24.78 -15.57 2.28
C GLY A 616 23.53 -15.04 1.61
N GLY A 617 22.36 -15.45 2.09
CA GLY A 617 21.11 -14.92 1.57
C GLY A 617 19.87 -15.68 2.04
N GLY A 618 18.69 -15.10 1.75
CA GLY A 618 17.42 -15.68 2.15
C GLY A 618 16.49 -15.97 0.98
N SER A 619 15.73 -17.06 1.04
CA SER A 619 14.76 -17.44 0.01
C SER A 619 15.42 -17.51 -1.39
N ALA A 620 14.99 -16.71 -2.36
CA ALA A 620 15.62 -16.59 -3.68
C ALA A 620 17.07 -16.07 -3.60
N GLY A 621 17.39 -15.20 -2.64
CA GLY A 621 18.79 -14.77 -2.38
C GLY A 621 19.61 -15.90 -1.77
N GLY A 622 19.01 -16.77 -0.97
CA GLY A 622 19.62 -18.01 -0.50
C GLY A 622 19.92 -18.98 -1.65
N HIS A 623 19.07 -19.02 -2.68
CA HIS A 623 19.36 -19.75 -3.92
C HIS A 623 20.57 -19.13 -4.64
N VAL A 624 20.58 -17.80 -4.85
CA VAL A 624 21.71 -17.11 -5.51
C VAL A 624 23.03 -17.36 -4.76
N ALA A 625 23.00 -17.25 -3.41
CA ALA A 625 24.17 -17.56 -2.58
C ALA A 625 24.63 -19.01 -2.76
N ALA A 626 23.72 -19.99 -2.63
CA ALA A 626 24.04 -21.40 -2.82
C ALA A 626 24.59 -21.70 -4.22
N ALA A 627 24.02 -21.06 -5.26
CA ALA A 627 24.46 -21.19 -6.63
C ALA A 627 25.91 -20.74 -6.85
N THR A 628 26.41 -19.73 -6.12
CA THR A 628 27.82 -19.32 -6.19
C THR A 628 28.77 -20.40 -5.71
N GLY A 629 28.31 -21.31 -4.81
CA GLY A 629 29.12 -22.36 -4.24
C GLY A 629 29.00 -23.73 -4.93
N THR A 630 27.85 -23.99 -5.61
CA THR A 630 27.52 -25.32 -6.12
C THR A 630 27.41 -25.41 -7.65
N LEU A 631 27.05 -24.32 -8.36
CA LEU A 631 26.76 -24.40 -9.79
C LEU A 631 27.99 -24.22 -10.65
N HIS A 632 28.19 -25.12 -11.59
CA HIS A 632 29.09 -24.98 -12.72
C HIS A 632 28.36 -24.31 -13.90
N GLY A 633 28.91 -23.24 -14.47
CA GLY A 633 28.26 -22.48 -15.53
C GLY A 633 27.36 -21.35 -15.04
N LEU A 634 26.47 -20.86 -15.89
CA LEU A 634 25.64 -19.65 -15.67
C LEU A 634 26.45 -18.40 -15.32
N ASP A 635 27.68 -18.31 -15.81
CA ASP A 635 28.52 -17.14 -15.65
C ASP A 635 28.12 -16.06 -16.68
N ASP A 636 28.20 -14.80 -16.28
CA ASP A 636 27.97 -13.72 -17.22
C ASP A 636 29.04 -13.74 -18.33
N PRO A 637 28.64 -13.56 -19.60
CA PRO A 637 29.61 -13.59 -20.72
C PRO A 637 30.67 -12.48 -20.63
N THR A 638 30.41 -11.40 -19.92
CA THR A 638 31.33 -10.26 -19.76
C THR A 638 32.30 -10.42 -18.58
N ASP A 639 32.11 -11.44 -17.74
CA ASP A 639 32.97 -11.69 -16.58
C ASP A 639 34.33 -12.29 -17.01
N ASP A 640 35.40 -11.88 -16.33
CA ASP A 640 36.69 -12.56 -16.43
C ASP A 640 36.64 -13.93 -15.74
N ARG A 641 36.51 -14.97 -16.54
CA ARG A 641 36.39 -16.37 -16.07
C ARG A 641 37.69 -16.96 -15.52
N SER A 642 38.83 -16.28 -15.65
CA SER A 642 40.06 -16.67 -15.00
C SER A 642 39.99 -16.47 -13.48
N ILE A 643 39.09 -15.58 -13.02
CA ILE A 643 38.78 -15.33 -11.62
C ILE A 643 37.61 -16.21 -11.18
N SER A 644 37.78 -16.99 -10.13
CA SER A 644 36.73 -17.87 -9.60
C SER A 644 35.57 -17.09 -9.02
N SER A 645 34.33 -17.44 -9.40
CA SER A 645 33.09 -16.95 -8.79
C SER A 645 32.67 -17.74 -7.55
N LYS A 646 33.42 -18.79 -7.20
CA LYS A 646 33.05 -19.74 -6.15
C LYS A 646 33.21 -19.13 -4.76
N SER A 647 32.14 -19.11 -3.97
CA SER A 647 32.23 -18.74 -2.55
C SER A 647 32.94 -19.83 -1.74
N ASN A 648 33.53 -19.46 -0.60
CA ASN A 648 34.31 -20.37 0.24
C ASN A 648 33.54 -20.86 1.49
N ALA A 649 32.36 -20.29 1.78
CA ALA A 649 31.40 -20.74 2.79
C ALA A 649 29.99 -20.21 2.44
N LEU A 650 28.94 -20.89 2.91
CA LEU A 650 27.55 -20.55 2.64
C LEU A 650 26.75 -20.32 3.94
N VAL A 651 25.98 -19.21 4.00
CA VAL A 651 25.09 -18.87 5.11
C VAL A 651 23.67 -18.68 4.55
N LEU A 652 22.82 -19.70 4.70
CA LEU A 652 21.58 -19.83 3.93
C LEU A 652 20.33 -19.77 4.84
N PHE A 653 19.46 -18.78 4.62
CA PHE A 653 18.22 -18.61 5.37
C PHE A 653 17.03 -19.03 4.51
N ASN A 654 16.33 -20.11 4.91
CA ASN A 654 15.22 -20.73 4.15
C ASN A 654 15.42 -20.67 2.62
N PRO A 655 16.53 -21.21 2.10
CA PRO A 655 16.94 -21.09 0.72
C PRO A 655 16.05 -21.93 -0.22
N VAL A 656 15.64 -21.36 -1.37
CA VAL A 656 14.86 -22.10 -2.40
C VAL A 656 15.79 -22.84 -3.38
N TYR A 657 16.72 -23.59 -2.88
CA TYR A 657 17.84 -24.20 -3.61
C TYR A 657 17.55 -25.55 -4.29
N ASP A 658 16.37 -26.14 -4.09
CA ASP A 658 15.89 -27.31 -4.82
C ASP A 658 14.77 -26.89 -5.78
N ASN A 659 14.99 -27.06 -7.07
CA ASN A 659 14.06 -26.70 -8.14
C ASN A 659 13.68 -27.93 -8.98
N GLY A 660 13.96 -29.14 -8.47
CA GLY A 660 13.68 -30.41 -9.13
C GLY A 660 12.20 -30.80 -9.16
N PRO A 661 11.83 -31.83 -9.93
CA PRO A 661 10.44 -32.26 -10.08
C PRO A 661 9.84 -32.88 -8.81
N GLU A 662 10.65 -33.31 -7.86
CA GLU A 662 10.20 -33.95 -6.63
C GLU A 662 9.94 -32.94 -5.49
N GLY A 663 9.01 -32.03 -5.74
CA GLY A 663 8.63 -31.00 -4.77
C GLY A 663 9.58 -29.81 -4.67
N GLY A 664 10.41 -29.60 -5.69
CA GLY A 664 11.28 -28.42 -5.77
C GLY A 664 10.48 -27.14 -6.01
N TRP A 665 10.92 -26.07 -5.38
CA TRP A 665 10.23 -24.78 -5.45
C TRP A 665 10.28 -24.17 -6.87
N ASN A 666 9.13 -23.72 -7.36
CA ASN A 666 8.97 -23.12 -8.70
C ASN A 666 9.50 -23.99 -9.85
N HIS A 667 9.43 -25.31 -9.74
CA HIS A 667 9.88 -26.24 -10.79
C HIS A 667 9.32 -25.86 -12.16
N ALA A 668 8.01 -25.60 -12.26
CA ALA A 668 7.35 -25.23 -13.52
C ALA A 668 7.96 -23.99 -14.21
N LEU A 669 8.49 -23.02 -13.44
CA LEU A 669 9.14 -21.83 -13.99
C LEU A 669 10.50 -22.14 -14.66
N VAL A 670 11.17 -23.17 -14.18
CA VAL A 670 12.55 -23.52 -14.57
C VAL A 670 12.66 -24.92 -15.19
N GLU A 671 11.53 -25.57 -15.49
CA GLU A 671 11.43 -26.97 -15.91
C GLU A 671 12.43 -27.36 -16.99
N SER A 672 12.58 -26.54 -18.04
CA SER A 672 13.48 -26.81 -19.16
C SER A 672 14.97 -26.77 -18.81
N TYR A 673 15.34 -26.17 -17.66
CA TYR A 673 16.74 -25.98 -17.24
C TYR A 673 16.95 -26.16 -15.71
N TRP A 674 16.03 -26.83 -15.02
CA TRP A 674 16.09 -26.96 -13.57
C TRP A 674 17.38 -27.61 -13.04
N LYS A 675 17.97 -28.55 -13.80
CA LYS A 675 19.25 -29.19 -13.42
C LYS A 675 20.40 -28.20 -13.44
N GLU A 676 20.38 -27.25 -14.36
CA GLU A 676 21.43 -26.23 -14.50
C GLU A 676 21.38 -25.18 -13.36
N ILE A 677 20.19 -24.95 -12.81
CA ILE A 677 19.98 -23.85 -11.86
C ILE A 677 19.76 -24.30 -10.41
N SER A 678 19.48 -25.59 -10.16
CA SER A 678 19.20 -26.12 -8.82
C SER A 678 20.48 -26.42 -8.05
N PRO A 679 20.84 -25.64 -7.02
CA PRO A 679 21.99 -25.94 -6.17
C PRO A 679 21.97 -27.36 -5.60
N ALA A 680 20.80 -27.85 -5.16
CA ALA A 680 20.66 -29.19 -4.60
C ALA A 680 20.93 -30.32 -5.61
N ALA A 681 20.84 -30.06 -6.90
CA ALA A 681 21.14 -31.04 -7.95
C ALA A 681 22.63 -31.08 -8.37
N ASN A 682 23.42 -30.08 -7.91
CA ASN A 682 24.81 -29.86 -8.31
C ASN A 682 25.80 -29.91 -7.12
N ILE A 683 25.54 -30.77 -6.15
CA ILE A 683 26.41 -30.96 -4.99
C ILE A 683 27.52 -31.95 -5.37
N ASP A 684 28.77 -31.54 -5.15
CA ASP A 684 29.99 -32.38 -5.28
C ASP A 684 30.94 -32.17 -4.10
N GLU A 685 32.04 -32.87 -4.07
CA GLU A 685 33.09 -32.79 -3.04
C GLU A 685 33.81 -31.45 -2.96
N ASN A 686 33.66 -30.62 -3.96
CA ASN A 686 34.24 -29.26 -4.00
C ASN A 686 33.29 -28.21 -3.46
N CYS A 687 32.05 -28.52 -3.09
CA CYS A 687 31.10 -27.53 -2.54
C CYS A 687 31.63 -26.93 -1.23
N PRO A 688 31.40 -25.64 -0.95
CA PRO A 688 31.85 -25.03 0.30
C PRO A 688 31.00 -25.48 1.48
N PRO A 689 31.55 -25.47 2.73
CA PRO A 689 30.78 -25.70 3.94
C PRO A 689 29.57 -24.76 4.03
N ALA A 690 28.44 -25.26 4.56
CA ALA A 690 27.20 -24.54 4.60
C ALA A 690 26.50 -24.62 5.96
N ILE A 691 25.87 -23.51 6.41
CA ILE A 691 24.85 -23.52 7.46
C ILE A 691 23.51 -23.11 6.85
N VAL A 692 22.46 -23.86 7.16
CA VAL A 692 21.10 -23.66 6.67
C VAL A 692 20.16 -23.43 7.86
N PHE A 693 19.42 -22.33 7.83
CA PHE A 693 18.35 -22.01 8.79
C PHE A 693 17.00 -22.21 8.14
N LEU A 694 16.11 -23.05 8.72
CA LEU A 694 14.80 -23.33 8.15
C LEU A 694 13.71 -23.39 9.22
N GLY A 695 12.59 -22.74 8.99
CA GLY A 695 11.39 -22.86 9.81
C GLY A 695 10.64 -24.16 9.52
N GLU A 696 10.19 -24.88 10.56
CA GLU A 696 9.49 -26.16 10.37
C GLU A 696 8.09 -26.00 9.74
N LYS A 697 7.48 -24.80 9.83
CA LYS A 697 6.23 -24.43 9.14
C LYS A 697 6.46 -23.64 7.86
N ASP A 698 7.64 -23.76 7.25
CA ASP A 698 7.90 -23.13 5.95
C ASP A 698 7.03 -23.80 4.87
N ALA A 699 6.06 -23.05 4.34
CA ALA A 699 5.13 -23.54 3.32
C ALA A 699 5.76 -23.65 1.93
N LEU A 700 6.92 -22.99 1.70
CA LEU A 700 7.61 -22.99 0.41
C LEU A 700 8.69 -24.04 0.33
N ILE A 701 9.37 -24.31 1.45
CA ILE A 701 10.51 -25.23 1.53
C ILE A 701 10.21 -26.29 2.59
N PRO A 702 9.77 -27.48 2.19
CA PRO A 702 9.55 -28.57 3.11
C PRO A 702 10.86 -28.96 3.85
N VAL A 703 10.77 -29.27 5.14
CA VAL A 703 11.91 -29.72 5.96
C VAL A 703 12.63 -30.92 5.31
N ALA A 704 11.88 -31.78 4.62
CA ALA A 704 12.45 -32.91 3.89
C ALA A 704 13.46 -32.46 2.82
N THR A 705 13.24 -31.34 2.14
CA THR A 705 14.16 -30.78 1.14
C THR A 705 15.48 -30.35 1.78
N ALA A 706 15.41 -29.68 2.95
CA ALA A 706 16.62 -29.29 3.68
C ALA A 706 17.42 -30.48 4.20
N LYS A 707 16.73 -31.49 4.69
CA LYS A 707 17.37 -32.75 5.11
C LYS A 707 18.04 -33.50 3.95
N ARG A 708 17.39 -33.51 2.76
CA ARG A 708 18.02 -34.10 1.54
C ARG A 708 19.27 -33.34 1.11
N PHE A 709 19.22 -32.00 1.16
CA PHE A 709 20.39 -31.17 0.87
C PHE A 709 21.55 -31.50 1.83
N GLN A 710 21.28 -31.47 3.12
CA GLN A 710 22.28 -31.81 4.15
C GLN A 710 22.86 -33.21 3.95
N GLN A 711 22.03 -34.19 3.63
CA GLN A 711 22.45 -35.56 3.39
C GLN A 711 23.38 -35.66 2.16
N ARG A 712 23.04 -35.00 1.05
CA ARG A 712 23.88 -34.95 -0.16
C ARG A 712 25.22 -34.26 0.09
N MET A 713 25.24 -33.18 0.85
CA MET A 713 26.47 -32.50 1.27
C MET A 713 27.36 -33.45 2.08
N LYS A 714 26.77 -34.18 3.03
CA LYS A 714 27.48 -35.18 3.84
C LYS A 714 28.02 -36.33 3.00
N GLU A 715 27.25 -36.82 2.04
CA GLU A 715 27.69 -37.87 1.09
C GLU A 715 28.85 -37.39 0.22
N ALA A 716 28.90 -36.13 -0.13
CA ALA A 716 30.01 -35.47 -0.83
C ALA A 716 31.21 -35.15 0.09
N GLY A 717 31.16 -35.50 1.38
CA GLY A 717 32.22 -35.19 2.35
C GLY A 717 32.28 -33.72 2.80
N VAL A 718 31.24 -32.95 2.54
CA VAL A 718 31.18 -31.51 2.82
C VAL A 718 30.40 -31.22 4.11
N VAL A 719 30.91 -30.32 4.94
CA VAL A 719 30.25 -29.88 6.17
C VAL A 719 28.95 -29.15 5.83
N SER A 720 27.83 -29.59 6.42
CA SER A 720 26.54 -28.92 6.31
C SER A 720 25.79 -28.98 7.64
N GLU A 721 25.58 -27.82 8.24
CA GLU A 721 24.76 -27.65 9.43
C GLU A 721 23.33 -27.31 9.04
N LEU A 722 22.33 -27.88 9.73
CA LEU A 722 20.91 -27.58 9.54
C LEU A 722 20.28 -27.22 10.87
N GLU A 723 19.87 -25.97 10.99
CA GLU A 723 19.19 -25.40 12.15
C GLU A 723 17.70 -25.27 11.86
N LEU A 724 16.90 -26.13 12.53
CA LEU A 724 15.44 -26.13 12.39
C LEU A 724 14.79 -25.30 13.49
N TYR A 725 13.81 -24.49 13.11
CA TYR A 725 13.08 -23.61 14.03
C TYR A 725 11.62 -24.04 14.16
N PRO A 726 11.24 -24.68 15.30
CA PRO A 726 9.89 -25.17 15.52
C PRO A 726 8.84 -24.06 15.39
N GLY A 727 7.78 -24.33 14.63
CA GLY A 727 6.65 -23.43 14.48
C GLY A 727 6.90 -22.20 13.59
N GLN A 728 8.12 -22.00 13.07
CA GLN A 728 8.46 -20.80 12.30
C GLN A 728 8.13 -20.96 10.82
N PRO A 729 7.54 -19.90 10.18
CA PRO A 729 7.18 -19.89 8.75
C PRO A 729 8.36 -19.42 7.89
N HIS A 730 8.13 -19.37 6.55
CA HIS A 730 9.08 -18.78 5.60
C HIS A 730 9.43 -17.32 5.92
N GLY A 731 10.71 -16.99 5.93
CA GLY A 731 11.21 -15.64 6.21
C GLY A 731 11.35 -15.29 7.70
N PHE A 732 11.24 -16.25 8.59
CA PHE A 732 11.33 -16.08 10.05
C PHE A 732 12.64 -15.42 10.52
N PHE A 733 13.72 -15.55 9.77
CA PHE A 733 15.01 -14.93 10.06
C PHE A 733 15.00 -13.39 9.95
N ASN A 734 13.98 -12.81 9.31
CA ASN A 734 13.76 -11.38 9.36
C ASN A 734 13.15 -11.01 10.72
N ARG A 735 13.73 -10.00 11.37
CA ARG A 735 13.28 -9.55 12.70
C ARG A 735 11.77 -9.21 12.74
N SER A 736 11.25 -8.68 11.65
CA SER A 736 9.83 -8.35 11.51
C SER A 736 8.89 -9.57 11.49
N LYS A 737 9.43 -10.76 11.21
CA LYS A 737 8.63 -12.01 11.13
C LYS A 737 8.91 -12.97 12.29
N GLY A 738 10.18 -13.21 12.63
CA GLY A 738 10.57 -14.15 13.70
C GLY A 738 10.65 -13.52 15.08
N GLY A 739 10.61 -12.19 15.17
CA GLY A 739 10.86 -11.48 16.42
C GLY A 739 12.36 -11.34 16.75
N SER A 740 12.65 -10.52 17.75
CA SER A 740 14.05 -10.19 18.11
C SER A 740 14.84 -11.38 18.66
N GLU A 741 14.20 -12.26 19.40
CA GLU A 741 14.86 -13.41 20.05
C GLU A 741 15.33 -14.43 19.01
N ILE A 742 14.45 -14.83 18.08
CA ILE A 742 14.79 -15.77 17.01
C ILE A 742 15.81 -15.16 16.06
N PHE A 743 15.66 -13.88 15.73
CA PHE A 743 16.63 -13.17 14.91
C PHE A 743 18.03 -13.21 15.55
N LEU A 744 18.15 -12.93 16.86
CA LEU A 744 19.42 -12.99 17.58
C LEU A 744 20.00 -14.40 17.65
N ASP A 745 19.16 -15.43 17.81
CA ASP A 745 19.61 -16.82 17.79
C ASP A 745 20.22 -17.20 16.42
N THR A 746 19.57 -16.77 15.31
CA THR A 746 20.15 -16.98 13.97
C THR A 746 21.48 -16.26 13.78
N ILE A 747 21.62 -15.05 14.31
CA ILE A 747 22.89 -14.28 14.29
C ILE A 747 23.99 -15.01 15.08
N GLN A 748 23.69 -15.49 16.27
CA GLN A 748 24.67 -16.20 17.12
C GLN A 748 25.13 -17.53 16.50
N LYS A 749 24.22 -18.28 15.89
CA LYS A 749 24.54 -19.54 15.21
C LYS A 749 25.35 -19.30 13.92
N MET A 750 25.02 -18.26 13.16
CA MET A 750 25.81 -17.81 12.01
C MET A 750 27.23 -17.42 12.45
N ASP A 751 27.37 -16.67 13.54
CA ASP A 751 28.68 -16.26 14.09
C ASP A 751 29.51 -17.48 14.50
N ARG A 752 28.91 -18.42 15.26
CA ARG A 752 29.56 -19.68 15.64
C ARG A 752 30.06 -20.45 14.41
N PHE A 753 29.20 -20.67 13.41
CA PHE A 753 29.59 -21.35 12.18
C PHE A 753 30.78 -20.65 11.50
N LEU A 754 30.77 -19.31 11.40
CA LEU A 754 31.85 -18.54 10.79
C LEU A 754 33.14 -18.57 11.63
N VAL A 755 33.05 -18.72 12.95
CA VAL A 755 34.22 -19.00 13.82
C VAL A 755 34.77 -20.38 13.52
N ASP A 756 33.93 -21.42 13.46
CA ASP A 756 34.33 -22.77 13.21
C ASP A 756 34.95 -22.99 11.82
N GLN A 757 34.55 -22.18 10.84
CA GLN A 757 35.14 -22.13 9.50
C GLN A 757 36.35 -21.16 9.39
N GLY A 758 36.78 -20.53 10.48
CA GLY A 758 37.95 -19.66 10.54
C GLY A 758 37.80 -18.30 9.88
N TYR A 759 36.57 -17.79 9.75
CA TYR A 759 36.26 -16.43 9.29
C TYR A 759 36.26 -15.42 10.43
N LEU A 760 35.88 -15.84 11.61
CA LEU A 760 35.81 -14.99 12.80
C LEU A 760 36.68 -15.59 13.91
N ALA A 761 37.01 -14.78 14.92
CA ALA A 761 37.72 -15.22 16.09
C ALA A 761 36.97 -14.88 17.37
N GLY A 762 36.97 -15.79 18.35
CA GLY A 762 36.36 -15.61 19.65
C GLY A 762 34.84 -15.45 19.62
N LYS A 763 34.24 -15.23 20.78
CA LYS A 763 32.79 -15.02 20.92
C LYS A 763 32.43 -13.54 20.71
N PRO A 764 31.20 -13.25 20.24
CA PRO A 764 30.73 -11.88 20.17
C PRO A 764 30.59 -11.27 21.57
N THR A 765 30.80 -9.96 21.68
CA THR A 765 30.56 -9.23 22.93
C THR A 765 29.07 -8.93 23.12
N GLU A 766 28.63 -8.72 24.36
CA GLU A 766 27.26 -8.30 24.65
C GLU A 766 26.88 -6.99 23.93
N SER A 767 27.83 -6.07 23.80
CA SER A 767 27.63 -4.82 23.06
C SER A 767 27.32 -5.06 21.59
N GLN A 768 28.04 -5.97 20.91
CA GLN A 768 27.81 -6.32 19.50
C GLN A 768 26.43 -6.96 19.30
N LEU A 769 26.03 -7.86 20.20
CA LEU A 769 24.70 -8.48 20.14
C LEU A 769 23.58 -7.48 20.48
N SER A 770 23.80 -6.59 21.47
CA SER A 770 22.80 -5.60 21.85
C SER A 770 22.65 -4.49 20.80
N GLU A 771 23.69 -4.15 20.07
CA GLU A 771 23.61 -3.16 18.97
C GLU A 771 22.76 -3.67 17.81
N VAL A 772 22.96 -4.92 17.40
CA VAL A 772 22.13 -5.53 16.35
C VAL A 772 20.68 -5.77 16.81
N ALA A 773 20.47 -5.93 18.14
CA ALA A 773 19.14 -6.06 18.72
C ALA A 773 18.39 -4.71 18.81
N LYS A 774 19.09 -3.60 19.05
CA LYS A 774 18.51 -2.26 19.29
C LYS A 774 18.19 -1.48 18.02
N LYS A 775 18.91 -1.68 16.93
CA LYS A 775 18.68 -0.92 15.70
C LYS A 775 17.35 -1.29 15.08
N THR A 776 16.33 -0.50 15.38
CA THR A 776 15.07 -0.43 14.60
C THR A 776 15.43 0.03 13.19
N LEU A 777 15.15 -0.78 12.20
CA LEU A 777 15.10 -0.32 10.81
C LEU A 777 14.03 0.77 10.68
N PRO A 778 14.28 1.85 9.93
CA PRO A 778 13.32 2.91 9.68
C PRO A 778 12.06 2.40 8.99
#